data_ff98117df507b536e90931cdf6958d49
#
_entry.id   ff98117df507b536e90931cdf6958d49
#
_cell.length_a   1.000
_cell.length_b   1.000
_cell.length_c   1.000
_cell.angle_alpha   90.00
_cell.angle_beta   90.00
_cell.angle_gamma   90.00
#
_symmetry.space_group_name_H-M   'P 1'
#
loop_
_entity.id
_entity.type
_entity.pdbx_description
1 polymer ?
#
loop_
_entity_poly.entity_id
_entity_poly.type
_entity_poly.pdbx_seq_one_letter_code
_entity_poly.pdbx_strand_id
1 'polypeptide(L)'
;MKKLLALLILLIANINADLLELEGYLGKDEVASLESSLDALKKENPEKIVILVNSSSGDLGKVLELAKKIYAMKAELGTRVSVYIDQSAVGPAGVVPFLADELYISYFASWGDIPFGSEGAISTNLLRNTVTSFINPKQKHKETLEVIATAMLDPDVKVVEQDGWKIGEEGKVISPQGETLVINHHQMQKLGLVAGVVSPIEFRKNHQSEKKAAVIKQEEKTVESPGLAGQLEKAIHYQGDEENRIGLIHVDDKNAQISQSTWIYIKSALEYYKKRKPSFIILELNTPGGEVFASQKISDALKEIDTQQGIPVVAFINNWAISAGAMLAYSCRFIAVTKDASMGAAEPVFAGEGGKMETAPEKVNSALRTDFANRASFFGRNPDIAEAMVDKDIILVYRHGRVVRLDSEEKIRTKGPAPDEIISAKGKLLTLSAEEMMKYGVADIKLNPVRTDVISDAEREKGEWPASKMLLFQDPFFKNIPHAVVDEYQMDWKTRFLSFLSKPAVASLLFLGMMIGLYVEFNSPGFGLPGSIGLLCLFLIMLSSYALEVANTLEVILLLVGVLFIALDFFLIPTFGILGVMGVLFFFIGLFGMMLPGIESVDFEFDTQTLNAAGEVFVQRLAWLCGSLVLSIIGIALLSRYALPAFAGFTPLILAGSEENKDEGYVSGIDPKTLPQPGVEGVAMTTLRPAGKVEINRKIYDAITPGGYIEKGEPIKVERLDGGVVVVNKRKREE
;
A
#
# COMPACT_ATOMS: atom_id res chain seq x y z
N MET A 1 38.06 -10.97 -9.15
CA MET A 1 36.76 -10.32 -9.24
C MET A 1 36.32 -9.98 -10.67
N LYS A 2 37.08 -9.26 -11.50
CA LYS A 2 36.68 -8.94 -12.89
C LYS A 2 36.46 -10.18 -13.80
N LYS A 3 37.22 -11.28 -13.64
CA LYS A 3 37.02 -12.52 -14.41
C LYS A 3 35.82 -13.35 -13.92
N LEU A 4 35.43 -13.23 -12.64
CA LEU A 4 34.23 -13.87 -12.08
C LEU A 4 32.96 -13.12 -12.51
N LEU A 5 33.03 -11.79 -12.60
CA LEU A 5 31.94 -10.94 -13.10
C LEU A 5 31.70 -11.16 -14.61
N ALA A 6 32.78 -11.34 -15.39
CA ALA A 6 32.68 -11.68 -16.82
C ALA A 6 32.12 -13.10 -17.04
N LEU A 7 32.43 -14.06 -16.13
CA LEU A 7 31.85 -15.40 -16.17
C LEU A 7 30.39 -15.42 -15.75
N LEU A 8 30.00 -14.56 -14.79
CA LEU A 8 28.61 -14.39 -14.37
C LEU A 8 27.75 -13.69 -15.46
N ILE A 9 28.33 -12.72 -16.17
CA ILE A 9 27.70 -12.07 -17.33
C ILE A 9 27.56 -13.04 -18.50
N LEU A 10 28.55 -13.93 -18.72
CA LEU A 10 28.49 -15.00 -19.74
C LEU A 10 27.50 -16.12 -19.34
N LEU A 11 27.21 -16.33 -18.04
CA LEU A 11 26.21 -17.30 -17.58
C LEU A 11 24.77 -16.75 -17.64
N ILE A 12 24.61 -15.41 -17.62
CA ILE A 12 23.31 -14.75 -17.81
C ILE A 12 22.99 -14.58 -19.31
N ALA A 13 24.01 -14.59 -20.17
CA ALA A 13 23.85 -14.49 -21.64
C ALA A 13 23.43 -15.80 -22.33
N ASN A 14 23.21 -16.89 -21.61
CA ASN A 14 22.86 -18.20 -22.20
C ASN A 14 21.38 -18.61 -21.97
N ILE A 15 20.46 -17.65 -21.81
CA ILE A 15 19.03 -17.91 -21.76
C ILE A 15 18.35 -17.01 -22.79
N ASN A 16 17.91 -17.57 -23.91
CA ASN A 16 17.11 -17.04 -25.01
C ASN A 16 17.89 -16.61 -26.27
N ALA A 17 18.41 -17.57 -27.00
CA ALA A 17 19.05 -17.33 -28.31
C ALA A 17 18.07 -16.98 -29.45
N ASP A 18 16.75 -17.10 -29.27
CA ASP A 18 15.75 -16.97 -30.32
C ASP A 18 14.78 -15.78 -30.16
N LEU A 19 14.98 -14.91 -29.15
CA LEU A 19 14.11 -13.78 -28.85
C LEU A 19 14.81 -12.43 -29.02
N LEU A 20 14.26 -11.56 -29.87
CA LEU A 20 14.67 -10.16 -30.02
C LEU A 20 13.62 -9.27 -29.34
N GLU A 21 14.03 -8.41 -28.41
CA GLU A 21 13.13 -7.49 -27.70
C GLU A 21 13.40 -6.05 -28.12
N LEU A 22 12.42 -5.42 -28.77
CA LEU A 22 12.43 -4.03 -29.20
C LEU A 22 11.58 -3.22 -28.23
N GLU A 23 12.18 -2.70 -27.16
CA GLU A 23 11.50 -1.99 -26.10
C GLU A 23 12.00 -0.54 -25.96
N GLY A 24 11.09 0.37 -25.63
CA GLY A 24 11.42 1.77 -25.35
C GLY A 24 11.84 2.57 -26.57
N TYR A 25 12.85 3.44 -26.43
CA TYR A 25 13.39 4.26 -27.53
C TYR A 25 14.37 3.45 -28.38
N LEU A 26 14.11 3.35 -29.68
CA LEU A 26 14.94 2.60 -30.63
C LEU A 26 15.96 3.53 -31.33
N GLY A 27 17.00 3.92 -30.61
CA GLY A 27 18.09 4.75 -31.12
C GLY A 27 19.23 3.94 -31.75
N LYS A 28 20.33 4.62 -32.01
CA LYS A 28 21.49 4.01 -32.66
C LYS A 28 22.12 2.88 -31.86
N ASP A 29 22.27 3.05 -30.57
CA ASP A 29 22.95 2.11 -29.69
C ASP A 29 22.06 0.89 -29.39
N GLU A 30 20.79 1.09 -29.21
CA GLU A 30 19.79 0.04 -28.99
C GLU A 30 19.65 -0.84 -30.22
N VAL A 31 19.54 -0.22 -31.40
CA VAL A 31 19.48 -0.97 -32.68
C VAL A 31 20.78 -1.70 -32.96
N ALA A 32 21.95 -1.12 -32.67
CA ALA A 32 23.23 -1.80 -32.85
C ALA A 32 23.36 -3.04 -31.95
N SER A 33 22.83 -2.99 -30.72
CA SER A 33 22.75 -4.16 -29.83
C SER A 33 21.86 -5.26 -30.42
N LEU A 34 20.68 -4.88 -30.94
CA LEU A 34 19.75 -5.80 -31.60
C LEU A 34 20.33 -6.44 -32.86
N GLU A 35 21.08 -5.67 -33.66
CA GLU A 35 21.79 -6.19 -34.82
C GLU A 35 22.86 -7.22 -34.42
N SER A 36 23.60 -6.97 -33.35
CA SER A 36 24.58 -7.93 -32.83
C SER A 36 23.91 -9.23 -32.36
N SER A 37 22.74 -9.12 -31.73
CA SER A 37 21.93 -10.27 -31.32
C SER A 37 21.39 -11.04 -32.53
N LEU A 38 20.95 -10.33 -33.58
CA LEU A 38 20.48 -10.93 -34.81
C LEU A 38 21.62 -11.67 -35.54
N ASP A 39 22.82 -11.09 -35.57
CA ASP A 39 24.02 -11.73 -36.20
C ASP A 39 24.44 -12.99 -35.42
N ALA A 40 24.25 -13.04 -34.12
CA ALA A 40 24.46 -14.23 -33.31
C ALA A 40 23.43 -15.33 -33.64
N LEU A 41 22.15 -14.96 -33.72
CA LEU A 41 21.05 -15.85 -34.11
C LEU A 41 21.25 -16.41 -35.54
N LYS A 42 21.70 -15.58 -36.47
CA LYS A 42 21.96 -16.00 -37.84
C LYS A 42 22.99 -17.16 -37.94
N LYS A 43 23.99 -17.20 -37.05
CA LYS A 43 24.99 -18.27 -36.97
C LYS A 43 24.41 -19.61 -36.54
N GLU A 44 23.34 -19.58 -35.74
CA GLU A 44 22.67 -20.78 -35.24
C GLU A 44 21.67 -21.38 -36.25
N ASN A 45 21.39 -20.68 -37.37
CA ASN A 45 20.46 -21.07 -38.40
C ASN A 45 19.05 -21.46 -37.84
N PRO A 46 18.38 -20.55 -37.13
CA PRO A 46 17.13 -20.88 -36.45
C PRO A 46 15.99 -21.09 -37.43
N GLU A 47 15.16 -22.09 -37.18
CA GLU A 47 13.94 -22.31 -37.95
C GLU A 47 12.90 -21.19 -37.74
N LYS A 48 12.92 -20.57 -36.55
CA LYS A 48 11.99 -19.53 -36.15
C LYS A 48 12.68 -18.50 -35.23
N ILE A 49 12.43 -17.23 -35.47
CA ILE A 49 12.80 -16.13 -34.58
C ILE A 49 11.54 -15.46 -34.05
N VAL A 50 11.62 -14.99 -32.83
CA VAL A 50 10.56 -14.28 -32.15
C VAL A 50 10.98 -12.84 -31.88
N ILE A 51 10.13 -11.90 -32.25
CA ILE A 51 10.41 -10.47 -32.07
C ILE A 51 9.29 -9.90 -31.17
N LEU A 52 9.65 -9.45 -30.00
CA LEU A 52 8.74 -8.74 -29.10
C LEU A 52 8.90 -7.24 -29.36
N VAL A 53 7.80 -6.55 -29.59
CA VAL A 53 7.78 -5.11 -29.90
C VAL A 53 6.95 -4.38 -28.86
N ASN A 54 7.59 -3.44 -28.16
CA ASN A 54 6.95 -2.50 -27.25
C ASN A 54 7.65 -1.15 -27.33
N SER A 55 7.46 -0.44 -28.42
CA SER A 55 8.13 0.83 -28.70
C SER A 55 7.22 1.79 -29.45
N SER A 56 7.31 3.07 -29.10
CA SER A 56 6.58 4.16 -29.76
C SER A 56 7.50 5.27 -30.30
N SER A 57 8.83 5.11 -30.17
CA SER A 57 9.78 6.16 -30.57
C SER A 57 11.14 5.58 -31.00
N GLY A 58 11.91 6.32 -31.78
CA GLY A 58 13.22 5.88 -32.24
C GLY A 58 13.64 6.54 -33.54
N ASP A 59 14.75 6.04 -34.10
CA ASP A 59 15.31 6.43 -35.42
C ASP A 59 14.75 5.49 -36.51
N LEU A 60 13.91 6.02 -37.39
CA LEU A 60 13.31 5.26 -38.49
C LEU A 60 14.35 4.65 -39.40
N GLY A 61 15.44 5.37 -39.73
CA GLY A 61 16.49 4.89 -40.58
C GLY A 61 17.16 3.64 -40.01
N LYS A 62 17.43 3.66 -38.70
CA LYS A 62 18.05 2.53 -37.99
C LYS A 62 17.12 1.33 -37.86
N VAL A 63 15.86 1.55 -37.53
CA VAL A 63 14.86 0.46 -37.48
C VAL A 63 14.64 -0.17 -38.87
N LEU A 64 14.67 0.63 -39.97
CA LEU A 64 14.62 0.11 -41.33
C LEU A 64 15.84 -0.73 -41.68
N GLU A 65 17.05 -0.33 -41.25
CA GLU A 65 18.29 -1.13 -41.44
C GLU A 65 18.13 -2.49 -40.74
N LEU A 66 17.67 -2.52 -39.48
CA LEU A 66 17.39 -3.76 -38.75
C LEU A 66 16.33 -4.61 -39.47
N ALA A 67 15.22 -3.99 -39.87
CA ALA A 67 14.14 -4.68 -40.60
C ALA A 67 14.62 -5.32 -41.91
N LYS A 68 15.49 -4.64 -42.69
CA LYS A 68 16.12 -5.19 -43.89
C LYS A 68 17.02 -6.39 -43.59
N LYS A 69 17.78 -6.34 -42.48
CA LYS A 69 18.62 -7.48 -42.07
C LYS A 69 17.76 -8.70 -41.68
N ILE A 70 16.66 -8.48 -40.93
CA ILE A 70 15.72 -9.55 -40.61
C ILE A 70 15.09 -10.14 -41.88
N TYR A 71 14.68 -9.29 -42.82
CA TYR A 71 14.10 -9.71 -44.08
C TYR A 71 15.11 -10.53 -44.94
N ALA A 72 16.36 -10.07 -45.00
CA ALA A 72 17.43 -10.81 -45.70
C ALA A 72 17.66 -12.17 -45.06
N MET A 73 17.74 -12.25 -43.74
CA MET A 73 17.88 -13.51 -43.02
C MET A 73 16.72 -14.47 -43.28
N LYS A 74 15.48 -13.96 -43.27
CA LYS A 74 14.27 -14.72 -43.64
C LYS A 74 14.37 -15.28 -45.04
N ALA A 75 14.82 -14.49 -46.00
CA ALA A 75 14.97 -14.91 -47.42
C ALA A 75 16.12 -15.92 -47.65
N GLU A 76 17.26 -15.74 -46.94
CA GLU A 76 18.43 -16.59 -47.08
C GLU A 76 18.28 -17.95 -46.39
N LEU A 77 17.73 -17.99 -45.20
CA LEU A 77 17.69 -19.17 -44.33
C LEU A 77 16.33 -19.87 -44.31
N GLY A 78 15.27 -19.23 -44.86
CA GLY A 78 13.91 -19.74 -44.73
C GLY A 78 13.31 -19.64 -43.32
N THR A 79 13.94 -18.84 -42.44
CA THR A 79 13.55 -18.63 -41.06
C THR A 79 12.13 -18.03 -40.98
N ARG A 80 11.24 -18.57 -40.12
CA ARG A 80 9.95 -17.97 -39.85
C ARG A 80 10.11 -16.84 -38.85
N VAL A 81 9.36 -15.77 -39.04
CA VAL A 81 9.33 -14.61 -38.15
C VAL A 81 8.01 -14.51 -37.45
N SER A 82 7.99 -14.68 -36.14
CA SER A 82 6.83 -14.38 -35.30
C SER A 82 7.04 -13.05 -34.58
N VAL A 83 6.09 -12.14 -34.73
CA VAL A 83 6.13 -10.84 -34.06
C VAL A 83 5.03 -10.81 -33.00
N TYR A 84 5.37 -10.35 -31.81
CA TYR A 84 4.44 -10.08 -30.75
C TYR A 84 4.44 -8.58 -30.44
N ILE A 85 3.28 -7.94 -30.56
CA ILE A 85 3.10 -6.54 -30.14
C ILE A 85 2.54 -6.55 -28.73
N ASP A 86 3.35 -6.07 -27.76
CA ASP A 86 2.92 -5.99 -26.37
C ASP A 86 1.94 -4.83 -26.16
N GLN A 87 2.40 -3.60 -26.12
CA GLN A 87 1.53 -2.42 -25.98
C GLN A 87 1.55 -1.55 -27.23
N SER A 88 2.73 -1.36 -27.80
CA SER A 88 2.92 -0.42 -28.89
C SER A 88 3.93 -0.91 -29.92
N ALA A 89 3.53 -0.91 -31.18
CA ALA A 89 4.39 -0.92 -32.36
C ALA A 89 4.08 0.33 -33.19
N VAL A 90 4.27 1.51 -32.57
CA VAL A 90 3.94 2.82 -33.14
C VAL A 90 5.24 3.55 -33.48
N GLY A 91 5.17 4.50 -34.41
CA GLY A 91 6.37 5.18 -34.86
C GLY A 91 7.31 4.27 -35.67
N PRO A 92 8.63 4.41 -35.54
CA PRO A 92 9.62 3.60 -36.28
C PRO A 92 9.43 2.08 -36.09
N ALA A 93 9.03 1.65 -34.89
CA ALA A 93 8.76 0.25 -34.58
C ALA A 93 7.60 -0.36 -35.40
N GLY A 94 6.70 0.48 -35.91
CA GLY A 94 5.55 0.08 -36.72
C GLY A 94 5.94 -0.63 -38.04
N VAL A 95 7.21 -0.55 -38.46
CA VAL A 95 7.74 -1.27 -39.63
C VAL A 95 7.88 -2.77 -39.36
N VAL A 96 8.19 -3.15 -38.12
CA VAL A 96 8.57 -4.54 -37.79
C VAL A 96 7.44 -5.56 -37.94
N PRO A 97 6.18 -5.28 -37.61
CA PRO A 97 5.09 -6.24 -37.78
C PRO A 97 4.84 -6.66 -39.24
N PHE A 98 5.24 -5.86 -40.24
CA PHE A 98 5.14 -6.26 -41.66
C PHE A 98 6.06 -7.41 -42.04
N LEU A 99 7.09 -7.71 -41.24
CA LEU A 99 7.98 -8.87 -41.45
C LEU A 99 7.34 -10.19 -40.97
N ALA A 100 6.28 -10.12 -40.18
CA ALA A 100 5.69 -11.28 -39.50
C ALA A 100 5.13 -12.30 -40.49
N ASP A 101 5.44 -13.58 -40.28
CA ASP A 101 4.67 -14.70 -40.80
C ASP A 101 3.49 -15.02 -39.90
N GLU A 102 3.70 -14.81 -38.57
CA GLU A 102 2.69 -14.94 -37.53
C GLU A 102 2.72 -13.69 -36.65
N LEU A 103 1.63 -12.96 -36.59
CA LEU A 103 1.47 -11.79 -35.74
C LEU A 103 0.65 -12.14 -34.50
N TYR A 104 1.26 -11.99 -33.33
CA TYR A 104 0.58 -12.10 -32.03
C TYR A 104 0.50 -10.72 -31.41
N ILE A 105 -0.54 -10.49 -30.64
CA ILE A 105 -0.75 -9.19 -30.00
C ILE A 105 -1.27 -9.35 -28.56
N SER A 106 -0.99 -8.35 -27.71
CA SER A 106 -1.69 -8.20 -26.46
C SER A 106 -3.07 -7.56 -26.67
N TYR A 107 -3.87 -7.53 -25.62
CA TYR A 107 -5.18 -6.82 -25.62
C TYR A 107 -5.06 -5.30 -25.75
N PHE A 108 -3.87 -4.75 -25.61
CA PHE A 108 -3.60 -3.31 -25.66
C PHE A 108 -2.78 -2.91 -26.85
N ALA A 109 -2.46 -3.85 -27.71
CA ALA A 109 -1.62 -3.62 -28.84
C ALA A 109 -2.19 -2.54 -29.76
N SER A 110 -1.35 -1.57 -30.06
CA SER A 110 -1.54 -0.57 -31.11
C SER A 110 -0.40 -0.66 -32.12
N TRP A 111 -0.74 -0.48 -33.40
CA TRP A 111 0.21 -0.59 -34.50
C TRP A 111 -0.03 0.50 -35.53
N GLY A 112 1.02 1.28 -35.88
CA GLY A 112 0.91 2.29 -36.92
C GLY A 112 1.73 3.56 -36.69
N ASP A 113 1.27 4.66 -37.29
CA ASP A 113 1.87 6.01 -37.23
C ASP A 113 3.38 5.99 -37.48
N ILE A 114 3.80 5.44 -38.62
CA ILE A 114 5.21 5.36 -38.99
C ILE A 114 5.65 6.76 -39.47
N PRO A 115 6.58 7.46 -38.74
CA PRO A 115 6.86 8.85 -38.98
C PRO A 115 7.47 9.06 -40.35
N PHE A 116 6.88 9.96 -41.08
CA PHE A 116 7.46 10.54 -42.26
C PHE A 116 8.47 11.59 -41.84
N GLY A 117 9.77 11.32 -42.09
CA GLY A 117 10.84 12.19 -41.65
C GLY A 117 10.73 13.60 -42.24
N SER A 118 10.62 14.60 -41.38
CA SER A 118 10.76 16.02 -41.75
C SER A 118 12.18 16.42 -42.14
N GLU A 119 13.15 15.53 -42.02
CA GLU A 119 14.55 15.74 -42.40
C GLU A 119 14.95 14.87 -43.61
N GLY A 120 14.48 15.22 -44.78
CA GLY A 120 15.09 15.21 -46.11
C GLY A 120 15.74 13.95 -46.68
N ALA A 121 15.70 12.76 -46.09
CA ALA A 121 16.53 11.65 -46.51
C ALA A 121 15.84 10.50 -47.28
N ILE A 122 14.54 10.25 -47.10
CA ILE A 122 13.85 9.14 -47.76
C ILE A 122 12.51 9.64 -48.35
N SER A 123 12.28 9.43 -49.68
CA SER A 123 10.97 9.77 -50.25
C SER A 123 9.89 8.82 -49.77
N THR A 124 8.65 9.31 -49.56
CA THR A 124 7.48 8.51 -49.13
C THR A 124 7.27 7.28 -49.99
N ASN A 125 7.46 7.41 -51.32
CA ASN A 125 7.31 6.32 -52.25
C ASN A 125 8.39 5.20 -52.06
N LEU A 126 9.63 5.60 -51.75
CA LEU A 126 10.70 4.64 -51.49
C LEU A 126 10.46 3.91 -50.16
N LEU A 127 10.05 4.62 -49.14
CA LEU A 127 9.71 4.06 -47.84
C LEU A 127 8.53 3.09 -47.95
N ARG A 128 7.45 3.50 -48.64
CA ARG A 128 6.29 2.65 -48.93
C ARG A 128 6.68 1.36 -49.63
N ASN A 129 7.45 1.48 -50.73
CA ASN A 129 7.90 0.32 -51.48
C ASN A 129 8.79 -0.61 -50.64
N THR A 130 9.63 -0.05 -49.75
CA THR A 130 10.45 -0.83 -48.83
C THR A 130 9.59 -1.60 -47.83
N VAL A 131 8.63 -0.94 -47.15
CA VAL A 131 7.81 -1.58 -46.16
C VAL A 131 6.85 -2.61 -46.77
N THR A 132 6.24 -2.30 -47.92
CA THR A 132 5.38 -3.26 -48.61
C THR A 132 6.17 -4.48 -49.14
N SER A 133 7.47 -4.34 -49.46
CA SER A 133 8.31 -5.48 -49.83
C SER A 133 8.54 -6.50 -48.72
N PHE A 134 8.37 -6.11 -47.44
CA PHE A 134 8.47 -7.00 -46.29
C PHE A 134 7.27 -7.93 -46.15
N ILE A 135 6.12 -7.56 -46.73
CA ILE A 135 4.88 -8.35 -46.64
C ILE A 135 5.08 -9.66 -47.45
N ASN A 136 4.79 -10.78 -46.78
CA ASN A 136 4.91 -12.08 -47.45
C ASN A 136 3.89 -12.19 -48.61
N PRO A 137 4.36 -12.45 -49.88
CA PRO A 137 3.45 -12.52 -51.03
C PRO A 137 2.38 -13.59 -50.95
N LYS A 138 2.58 -14.62 -50.12
CA LYS A 138 1.64 -15.74 -49.93
C LYS A 138 0.66 -15.52 -48.77
N GLN A 139 0.74 -14.37 -48.08
CA GLN A 139 -0.09 -14.11 -46.93
C GLN A 139 -1.55 -13.83 -47.34
N LYS A 140 -2.51 -14.43 -46.61
CA LYS A 140 -3.97 -14.38 -46.95
C LYS A 140 -4.48 -12.94 -47.02
N HIS A 141 -3.93 -12.01 -46.22
CA HIS A 141 -4.40 -10.63 -46.10
C HIS A 141 -3.45 -9.61 -46.70
N LYS A 142 -2.67 -10.00 -47.75
CA LYS A 142 -1.66 -9.16 -48.40
C LYS A 142 -2.21 -7.80 -48.85
N GLU A 143 -3.35 -7.79 -49.55
CA GLU A 143 -3.94 -6.54 -50.06
C GLU A 143 -4.35 -5.59 -48.91
N THR A 144 -4.91 -6.12 -47.84
CA THR A 144 -5.25 -5.34 -46.64
C THR A 144 -4.00 -4.78 -45.96
N LEU A 145 -2.91 -5.56 -45.87
CA LEU A 145 -1.65 -5.11 -45.31
C LEU A 145 -0.97 -4.01 -46.14
N GLU A 146 -1.09 -4.08 -47.48
CA GLU A 146 -0.58 -3.03 -48.37
C GLU A 146 -1.37 -1.69 -48.19
N VAL A 147 -2.68 -1.77 -48.02
CA VAL A 147 -3.51 -0.59 -47.69
C VAL A 147 -3.09 -0.01 -46.33
N ILE A 148 -2.95 -0.89 -45.32
CA ILE A 148 -2.53 -0.50 -43.98
C ILE A 148 -1.14 0.14 -43.99
N ALA A 149 -0.15 -0.49 -44.67
CA ALA A 149 1.19 0.04 -44.78
C ALA A 149 1.20 1.45 -45.44
N THR A 150 0.41 1.60 -46.51
CA THR A 150 0.30 2.90 -47.21
C THR A 150 -0.29 3.97 -46.27
N ALA A 151 -1.36 3.67 -45.56
CA ALA A 151 -2.01 4.64 -44.69
C ALA A 151 -1.24 4.92 -43.37
N MET A 152 -0.40 3.99 -42.91
CA MET A 152 0.47 4.23 -41.77
C MET A 152 1.66 5.15 -42.10
N LEU A 153 2.04 5.23 -43.36
CA LEU A 153 3.19 5.98 -43.87
C LEU A 153 2.80 7.33 -44.51
N ASP A 154 1.59 7.48 -44.98
CA ASP A 154 1.14 8.62 -45.76
C ASP A 154 -0.13 9.24 -45.19
N PRO A 155 -0.02 10.40 -44.55
CA PRO A 155 -1.15 11.08 -43.95
C PRO A 155 -2.16 11.60 -44.97
N ASP A 156 -1.78 11.73 -46.26
CA ASP A 156 -2.68 12.22 -47.30
C ASP A 156 -3.64 11.12 -47.82
N VAL A 157 -3.47 9.90 -47.34
CA VAL A 157 -4.28 8.75 -47.72
C VAL A 157 -5.48 8.57 -46.80
N LYS A 158 -6.69 8.58 -47.39
CA LYS A 158 -7.94 8.29 -46.69
C LYS A 158 -8.29 6.81 -46.82
N VAL A 159 -8.53 6.14 -45.67
CA VAL A 159 -8.97 4.74 -45.61
C VAL A 159 -10.43 4.66 -45.26
N VAL A 160 -11.17 3.88 -46.05
CA VAL A 160 -12.60 3.62 -45.86
C VAL A 160 -12.90 2.13 -45.79
N GLU A 161 -13.95 1.76 -45.04
CA GLU A 161 -14.49 0.41 -44.97
C GLU A 161 -15.61 0.28 -45.98
N GLN A 162 -15.36 -0.51 -47.03
CA GLN A 162 -16.33 -0.86 -48.09
C GLN A 162 -15.98 -2.26 -48.60
N ASP A 163 -16.63 -3.29 -48.10
CA ASP A 163 -16.27 -4.70 -48.37
C ASP A 163 -14.78 -5.01 -48.09
N GLY A 164 -14.30 -4.53 -46.96
CA GLY A 164 -12.89 -4.50 -46.57
C GLY A 164 -12.34 -3.10 -46.51
N TRP A 165 -11.07 -2.97 -46.12
CA TRP A 165 -10.40 -1.66 -46.02
C TRP A 165 -9.76 -1.30 -47.37
N LYS A 166 -10.08 -0.12 -47.85
CA LYS A 166 -9.60 0.40 -49.15
C LYS A 166 -9.22 1.87 -49.04
N ILE A 167 -8.33 2.29 -49.89
CA ILE A 167 -8.03 3.70 -50.12
C ILE A 167 -9.12 4.28 -51.01
N GLY A 168 -9.83 5.31 -50.57
CA GLY A 168 -10.91 5.90 -51.37
C GLY A 168 -11.72 6.95 -50.62
N GLU A 169 -12.72 7.49 -51.34
CA GLU A 169 -13.58 8.57 -50.84
C GLU A 169 -14.93 8.06 -50.28
N GLU A 170 -15.41 6.95 -50.81
CA GLU A 170 -16.73 6.40 -50.50
C GLU A 170 -16.63 5.24 -49.49
N GLY A 171 -17.43 5.27 -48.43
CA GLY A 171 -17.48 4.26 -47.38
C GLY A 171 -17.37 4.87 -45.98
N LYS A 172 -17.40 3.99 -44.98
CA LYS A 172 -17.19 4.40 -43.56
C LYS A 172 -15.73 4.75 -43.37
N VAL A 173 -15.45 6.00 -42.98
CA VAL A 173 -14.09 6.47 -42.77
C VAL A 173 -13.45 5.75 -41.59
N ILE A 174 -12.29 5.14 -41.84
CA ILE A 174 -11.43 4.48 -40.85
C ILE A 174 -10.27 5.38 -40.47
N SER A 175 -9.58 5.98 -41.46
CA SER A 175 -8.53 7.00 -41.25
C SER A 175 -8.83 8.19 -42.16
N PRO A 176 -9.07 9.39 -41.59
CA PRO A 176 -9.28 10.59 -42.40
C PRO A 176 -7.98 11.06 -43.05
N GLN A 177 -8.10 11.86 -44.10
CA GLN A 177 -6.93 12.54 -44.70
C GLN A 177 -6.34 13.54 -43.71
N GLY A 178 -5.04 13.62 -43.63
CA GLY A 178 -4.28 14.46 -42.70
C GLY A 178 -3.80 13.69 -41.46
N GLU A 179 -4.10 12.40 -41.34
CA GLU A 179 -3.70 11.56 -40.22
C GLU A 179 -3.15 10.23 -40.68
N THR A 180 -2.04 9.81 -40.09
CA THR A 180 -1.49 8.47 -40.29
C THR A 180 -2.36 7.43 -39.57
N LEU A 181 -2.50 6.26 -40.20
CA LEU A 181 -3.32 5.17 -39.65
C LEU A 181 -2.61 4.55 -38.43
N VAL A 182 -3.40 4.34 -37.36
CA VAL A 182 -3.05 3.45 -36.26
C VAL A 182 -4.20 2.49 -36.03
N ILE A 183 -3.89 1.23 -35.87
CA ILE A 183 -4.87 0.16 -35.64
C ILE A 183 -4.67 -0.45 -34.25
N ASN A 184 -5.77 -0.77 -33.59
CA ASN A 184 -5.77 -1.43 -32.31
C ASN A 184 -6.01 -2.94 -32.43
N HIS A 185 -5.90 -3.65 -31.31
CA HIS A 185 -6.10 -5.09 -31.25
C HIS A 185 -7.44 -5.55 -31.83
N HIS A 186 -8.56 -4.86 -31.58
CA HIS A 186 -9.88 -5.21 -32.14
C HIS A 186 -9.91 -5.11 -33.66
N GLN A 187 -9.32 -4.05 -34.21
CA GLN A 187 -9.24 -3.86 -35.66
C GLN A 187 -8.34 -4.93 -36.29
N MET A 188 -7.17 -5.22 -35.67
CA MET A 188 -6.27 -6.27 -36.15
C MET A 188 -6.93 -7.64 -36.13
N GLN A 189 -7.71 -7.94 -35.07
CA GLN A 189 -8.45 -9.20 -34.95
C GLN A 189 -9.61 -9.28 -35.94
N LYS A 190 -10.42 -8.20 -36.08
CA LYS A 190 -11.53 -8.11 -37.04
C LYS A 190 -11.05 -8.32 -38.48
N LEU A 191 -9.89 -7.79 -38.82
CA LEU A 191 -9.27 -7.96 -40.14
C LEU A 191 -8.60 -9.33 -40.33
N GLY A 192 -8.54 -10.16 -39.30
CA GLY A 192 -7.90 -11.47 -39.36
C GLY A 192 -6.38 -11.44 -39.53
N LEU A 193 -5.73 -10.33 -39.14
CA LEU A 193 -4.30 -10.13 -39.27
C LEU A 193 -3.46 -10.88 -38.24
N VAL A 194 -4.08 -11.28 -37.14
CA VAL A 194 -3.41 -11.85 -35.97
C VAL A 194 -3.59 -13.35 -35.87
N ALA A 195 -2.51 -14.05 -35.52
CA ALA A 195 -2.52 -15.47 -35.22
C ALA A 195 -3.08 -15.76 -33.81
N GLY A 196 -2.97 -14.80 -32.90
CA GLY A 196 -3.52 -14.90 -31.53
C GLY A 196 -3.42 -13.61 -30.76
N VAL A 197 -4.33 -13.48 -29.78
CA VAL A 197 -4.29 -12.42 -28.78
C VAL A 197 -3.92 -13.10 -27.47
N VAL A 198 -2.74 -12.79 -26.93
CA VAL A 198 -2.16 -13.50 -25.77
C VAL A 198 -1.49 -12.49 -24.84
N SER A 199 -1.38 -12.82 -23.54
CA SER A 199 -0.63 -11.99 -22.63
C SER A 199 0.90 -12.09 -22.87
N PRO A 200 1.70 -11.07 -22.50
CA PRO A 200 3.17 -11.13 -22.66
C PRO A 200 3.81 -12.34 -21.96
N ILE A 201 3.29 -12.68 -20.80
CA ILE A 201 3.79 -13.80 -19.98
C ILE A 201 3.48 -15.14 -20.70
N GLU A 202 2.28 -15.28 -21.20
CA GLU A 202 1.86 -16.48 -21.94
C GLU A 202 2.65 -16.62 -23.24
N PHE A 203 2.85 -15.52 -23.96
CA PHE A 203 3.64 -15.53 -25.19
C PHE A 203 5.07 -15.97 -24.91
N ARG A 204 5.73 -15.41 -23.91
CA ARG A 204 7.10 -15.80 -23.51
C ARG A 204 7.16 -17.27 -23.07
N LYS A 205 6.19 -17.74 -22.28
CA LYS A 205 6.11 -19.14 -21.80
C LYS A 205 5.96 -20.13 -22.95
N ASN A 206 5.10 -19.86 -23.91
CA ASN A 206 4.85 -20.73 -25.04
C ASN A 206 6.08 -20.84 -25.98
N HIS A 207 6.87 -19.79 -26.09
CA HIS A 207 8.07 -19.77 -26.93
C HIS A 207 9.33 -20.30 -26.23
N GLN A 208 9.35 -20.34 -24.90
CA GLN A 208 10.42 -21.00 -24.12
C GLN A 208 10.29 -22.53 -24.08
N SER A 209 9.11 -23.08 -24.25
CA SER A 209 8.85 -24.51 -24.14
C SER A 209 9.02 -25.30 -25.46
N GLU A 210 9.08 -24.65 -26.62
CA GLU A 210 9.22 -25.34 -27.91
C GLU A 210 10.55 -26.09 -28.08
N LYS A 211 11.62 -25.77 -27.35
CA LYS A 211 12.87 -26.56 -27.34
C LYS A 211 12.75 -27.95 -26.65
N LYS A 212 11.63 -28.23 -25.95
CA LYS A 212 11.36 -29.54 -25.30
C LYS A 212 10.25 -30.38 -25.96
N ALA A 213 9.49 -29.82 -26.89
CA ALA A 213 8.28 -30.44 -27.45
C ALA A 213 8.43 -30.98 -28.89
N ALA A 214 9.66 -31.13 -29.44
CA ALA A 214 9.87 -31.68 -30.79
C ALA A 214 9.57 -33.19 -30.94
N VAL A 215 8.87 -33.81 -30.00
CA VAL A 215 8.37 -35.19 -30.14
C VAL A 215 6.96 -35.28 -29.59
N ILE A 216 5.95 -34.83 -30.34
CA ILE A 216 4.60 -35.43 -30.34
C ILE A 216 3.84 -34.90 -31.57
N LYS A 217 3.21 -35.84 -32.27
CA LYS A 217 2.59 -35.74 -33.60
C LYS A 217 1.45 -34.74 -33.70
N GLN A 218 1.39 -34.08 -34.87
CA GLN A 218 0.29 -33.31 -35.47
C GLN A 218 -1.06 -34.03 -35.39
N GLU A 219 -2.05 -33.35 -34.86
CA GLU A 219 -3.43 -33.37 -35.36
C GLU A 219 -3.89 -31.94 -35.58
N GLU A 220 -4.19 -31.59 -36.81
CA GLU A 220 -4.78 -30.31 -37.19
C GLU A 220 -6.19 -30.20 -36.59
N LYS A 221 -6.36 -29.35 -35.62
CA LYS A 221 -7.64 -28.70 -35.30
C LYS A 221 -7.46 -27.22 -35.57
N THR A 222 -8.32 -26.66 -36.40
CA THR A 222 -8.54 -25.24 -36.55
C THR A 222 -8.79 -24.62 -35.18
N VAL A 223 -7.77 -24.01 -34.60
CA VAL A 223 -7.88 -23.33 -33.31
C VAL A 223 -8.40 -21.94 -33.58
N GLU A 224 -9.72 -21.76 -33.37
CA GLU A 224 -10.24 -20.44 -33.08
C GLU A 224 -9.43 -19.86 -31.93
N SER A 225 -8.97 -18.61 -32.08
CA SER A 225 -8.28 -17.91 -30.98
C SER A 225 -9.09 -18.05 -29.73
N PRO A 226 -8.56 -18.62 -28.65
CA PRO A 226 -9.35 -18.82 -27.44
C PRO A 226 -9.80 -17.45 -26.97
N GLY A 227 -11.11 -17.27 -26.85
CA GLY A 227 -11.69 -16.12 -26.19
C GLY A 227 -11.14 -15.98 -24.76
N LEU A 228 -11.49 -14.92 -24.07
CA LEU A 228 -11.01 -14.67 -22.70
C LEU A 228 -11.19 -15.90 -21.79
N ALA A 229 -12.28 -16.66 -21.93
CA ALA A 229 -12.48 -17.93 -21.25
C ALA A 229 -11.34 -18.93 -21.47
N GLY A 230 -10.82 -19.04 -22.69
CA GLY A 230 -9.68 -19.91 -22.99
C GLY A 230 -8.34 -19.42 -22.41
N GLN A 231 -8.21 -18.14 -22.09
CA GLN A 231 -7.03 -17.59 -21.41
C GLN A 231 -7.08 -17.83 -19.91
N LEU A 232 -8.26 -17.68 -19.31
CA LEU A 232 -8.51 -18.09 -17.93
C LEU A 232 -8.24 -19.59 -17.76
N GLU A 233 -8.73 -20.42 -18.70
CA GLU A 233 -8.54 -21.86 -18.71
C GLU A 233 -7.05 -22.25 -18.82
N LYS A 234 -6.25 -21.51 -19.55
CA LYS A 234 -4.82 -21.73 -19.63
C LYS A 234 -4.03 -21.26 -18.40
N ALA A 235 -4.48 -20.18 -17.76
CA ALA A 235 -3.85 -19.64 -16.57
C ALA A 235 -4.22 -20.42 -15.30
N ILE A 236 -5.41 -21.04 -15.29
CA ILE A 236 -5.95 -21.79 -14.17
C ILE A 236 -5.91 -23.28 -14.52
N HIS A 237 -5.09 -24.02 -13.79
CA HIS A 237 -4.97 -25.47 -14.00
C HIS A 237 -5.95 -26.22 -13.11
N TYR A 238 -6.78 -27.08 -13.72
CA TYR A 238 -7.66 -27.98 -12.97
C TYR A 238 -7.13 -29.40 -12.94
N GLN A 239 -7.52 -30.08 -11.88
CA GLN A 239 -7.37 -31.53 -11.77
C GLN A 239 -8.72 -32.16 -12.20
N GLY A 240 -8.70 -33.03 -13.21
CA GLY A 240 -9.92 -33.56 -13.81
C GLY A 240 -10.75 -34.46 -12.88
N ASP A 241 -10.09 -35.24 -12.02
CA ASP A 241 -10.70 -36.24 -11.14
C ASP A 241 -10.66 -35.88 -9.65
N GLU A 242 -10.05 -34.75 -9.26
CA GLU A 242 -9.93 -34.29 -7.87
C GLU A 242 -10.73 -33.01 -7.62
N GLU A 243 -10.92 -32.68 -6.35
CA GLU A 243 -11.53 -31.41 -5.95
C GLU A 243 -10.71 -30.22 -6.42
N ASN A 244 -11.32 -29.36 -7.24
CA ASN A 244 -10.75 -28.07 -7.60
C ASN A 244 -11.16 -27.03 -6.56
N ARG A 245 -10.25 -26.71 -5.67
CA ARG A 245 -10.48 -25.76 -4.60
C ARG A 245 -10.29 -24.33 -5.10
N ILE A 246 -11.29 -23.48 -4.83
CA ILE A 246 -11.30 -22.08 -5.22
C ILE A 246 -11.29 -21.24 -3.95
N GLY A 247 -10.24 -20.43 -3.76
CA GLY A 247 -10.14 -19.52 -2.63
C GLY A 247 -11.10 -18.34 -2.80
N LEU A 248 -11.76 -17.91 -1.73
CA LEU A 248 -12.63 -16.74 -1.73
C LEU A 248 -12.29 -15.82 -0.55
N ILE A 249 -11.99 -14.57 -0.88
CA ILE A 249 -11.70 -13.50 0.07
C ILE A 249 -12.70 -12.37 -0.17
N HIS A 250 -13.38 -11.89 0.86
CA HIS A 250 -14.35 -10.81 0.78
C HIS A 250 -13.76 -9.49 1.32
N VAL A 251 -13.88 -8.42 0.53
CA VAL A 251 -13.63 -7.04 0.95
C VAL A 251 -14.93 -6.26 0.72
N ASP A 252 -15.87 -6.45 1.63
CA ASP A 252 -17.22 -5.90 1.57
C ASP A 252 -17.75 -5.52 2.96
N ASP A 253 -18.96 -4.98 3.04
CA ASP A 253 -19.72 -4.64 4.26
C ASP A 253 -18.87 -4.32 5.50
N LYS A 254 -18.45 -5.34 6.26
CA LYS A 254 -17.72 -5.21 7.53
C LYS A 254 -16.26 -4.81 7.35
N ASN A 255 -15.66 -5.17 6.22
CA ASN A 255 -14.28 -4.92 5.88
C ASN A 255 -14.16 -4.02 4.63
N ALA A 256 -15.24 -3.36 4.23
CA ALA A 256 -15.29 -2.55 3.02
C ALA A 256 -14.25 -1.44 3.03
N GLN A 257 -13.99 -0.82 4.18
CA GLN A 257 -12.94 0.19 4.30
C GLN A 257 -11.57 -0.49 4.42
N ILE A 258 -10.70 -0.25 3.43
CA ILE A 258 -9.33 -0.77 3.43
C ILE A 258 -8.52 -0.07 4.52
N SER A 259 -7.96 -0.87 5.43
CA SER A 259 -7.23 -0.41 6.61
C SER A 259 -6.17 -1.43 7.04
N GLN A 260 -5.42 -1.14 8.09
CA GLN A 260 -4.48 -2.11 8.66
C GLN A 260 -5.17 -3.40 9.13
N SER A 261 -6.42 -3.32 9.59
CA SER A 261 -7.18 -4.53 9.93
C SER A 261 -7.53 -5.37 8.70
N THR A 262 -7.80 -4.74 7.56
CA THR A 262 -8.02 -5.41 6.28
C THR A 262 -6.73 -6.08 5.80
N TRP A 263 -5.58 -5.43 5.99
CA TRP A 263 -4.27 -6.04 5.72
C TRP A 263 -4.05 -7.34 6.51
N ILE A 264 -4.28 -7.32 7.84
CA ILE A 264 -4.15 -8.52 8.68
C ILE A 264 -5.07 -9.65 8.18
N TYR A 265 -6.31 -9.31 7.81
CA TYR A 265 -7.28 -10.27 7.28
C TYR A 265 -6.79 -10.90 5.98
N ILE A 266 -6.45 -10.08 4.98
CA ILE A 266 -6.02 -10.57 3.66
C ILE A 266 -4.70 -11.33 3.76
N LYS A 267 -3.72 -10.82 4.52
CA LYS A 267 -2.47 -11.52 4.77
C LYS A 267 -2.70 -12.92 5.33
N SER A 268 -3.55 -13.03 6.35
CA SER A 268 -3.88 -14.33 6.95
C SER A 268 -4.60 -15.26 5.97
N ALA A 269 -5.48 -14.71 5.11
CA ALA A 269 -6.12 -15.47 4.04
C ALA A 269 -5.11 -15.98 3.00
N LEU A 270 -4.19 -15.13 2.56
CA LEU A 270 -3.16 -15.52 1.59
C LEU A 270 -2.21 -16.58 2.17
N GLU A 271 -1.80 -16.44 3.45
CA GLU A 271 -1.00 -17.48 4.13
C GLU A 271 -1.76 -18.82 4.29
N TYR A 272 -3.07 -18.77 4.49
CA TYR A 272 -3.92 -19.95 4.50
C TYR A 272 -3.95 -20.61 3.11
N TYR A 273 -4.10 -19.83 2.02
CA TYR A 273 -4.12 -20.35 0.67
C TYR A 273 -2.74 -20.78 0.15
N LYS A 274 -1.65 -20.17 0.58
CA LYS A 274 -0.28 -20.69 0.30
C LYS A 274 -0.12 -22.15 0.73
N LYS A 275 -0.75 -22.55 1.84
CA LYS A 275 -0.71 -23.93 2.35
C LYS A 275 -1.67 -24.87 1.63
N ARG A 276 -2.84 -24.38 1.22
CA ARG A 276 -3.91 -25.19 0.61
C ARG A 276 -3.84 -25.26 -0.91
N LYS A 277 -3.10 -24.35 -1.53
CA LYS A 277 -2.85 -24.27 -2.97
C LYS A 277 -4.13 -24.40 -3.82
N PRO A 278 -5.11 -23.47 -3.68
CA PRO A 278 -6.27 -23.48 -4.52
C PRO A 278 -5.88 -23.27 -5.99
N SER A 279 -6.75 -23.70 -6.93
CA SER A 279 -6.54 -23.50 -8.35
C SER A 279 -6.43 -22.01 -8.72
N PHE A 280 -7.18 -21.17 -8.02
CA PHE A 280 -7.10 -19.70 -8.06
C PHE A 280 -7.81 -19.09 -6.84
N ILE A 281 -7.65 -17.77 -6.66
CA ILE A 281 -8.31 -17.02 -5.58
C ILE A 281 -9.21 -15.97 -6.20
N ILE A 282 -10.45 -15.87 -5.72
CA ILE A 282 -11.35 -14.75 -5.99
C ILE A 282 -11.20 -13.74 -4.86
N LEU A 283 -10.83 -12.51 -5.21
CA LEU A 283 -10.88 -11.36 -4.32
C LEU A 283 -12.14 -10.56 -4.65
N GLU A 284 -13.21 -10.76 -3.91
CA GLU A 284 -14.44 -10.00 -4.08
C GLU A 284 -14.29 -8.60 -3.49
N LEU A 285 -14.55 -7.58 -4.31
CA LEU A 285 -14.40 -6.18 -3.98
C LEU A 285 -15.75 -5.45 -4.03
N ASN A 286 -16.14 -4.86 -2.90
CA ASN A 286 -17.21 -3.87 -2.79
C ASN A 286 -16.75 -2.82 -1.75
N THR A 287 -15.86 -1.91 -2.17
CA THR A 287 -15.13 -1.02 -1.27
C THR A 287 -15.13 0.42 -1.76
N PRO A 288 -15.37 1.40 -0.86
CA PRO A 288 -15.17 2.81 -1.15
C PRO A 288 -13.69 3.23 -1.13
N GLY A 289 -12.77 2.30 -0.78
CA GLY A 289 -11.35 2.57 -0.63
C GLY A 289 -10.90 2.62 0.84
N GLY A 290 -9.80 3.32 1.10
CA GLY A 290 -9.23 3.43 2.44
C GLY A 290 -7.76 3.85 2.43
N GLU A 291 -6.99 3.37 3.41
CA GLU A 291 -5.60 3.75 3.63
C GLU A 291 -4.69 3.31 2.48
N VAL A 292 -3.92 4.25 1.92
CA VAL A 292 -2.96 3.99 0.83
C VAL A 292 -1.91 2.96 1.25
N PHE A 293 -1.32 3.13 2.44
CA PHE A 293 -0.27 2.24 2.94
C PHE A 293 -0.74 0.79 3.12
N ALA A 294 -1.94 0.59 3.65
CA ALA A 294 -2.53 -0.75 3.76
C ALA A 294 -2.80 -1.36 2.38
N SER A 295 -3.31 -0.56 1.44
CA SER A 295 -3.59 -1.02 0.08
C SER A 295 -2.33 -1.41 -0.69
N GLN A 296 -1.23 -0.69 -0.52
CA GLN A 296 0.06 -1.05 -1.12
C GLN A 296 0.56 -2.41 -0.61
N LYS A 297 0.55 -2.63 0.71
CA LYS A 297 0.92 -3.94 1.29
C LYS A 297 0.05 -5.09 0.78
N ILE A 298 -1.26 -4.88 0.72
CA ILE A 298 -2.19 -5.88 0.19
C ILE A 298 -1.89 -6.17 -1.27
N SER A 299 -1.72 -5.12 -2.07
CA SER A 299 -1.43 -5.21 -3.50
C SER A 299 -0.15 -5.99 -3.80
N ASP A 300 0.91 -5.75 -3.02
CA ASP A 300 2.18 -6.46 -3.17
C ASP A 300 2.03 -7.95 -2.80
N ALA A 301 1.27 -8.26 -1.75
CA ALA A 301 0.99 -9.63 -1.36
C ALA A 301 0.12 -10.39 -2.39
N LEU A 302 -0.87 -9.72 -3.02
CA LEU A 302 -1.66 -10.30 -4.10
C LEU A 302 -0.81 -10.62 -5.34
N LYS A 303 0.09 -9.71 -5.70
CA LYS A 303 1.05 -9.92 -6.78
C LYS A 303 2.04 -11.05 -6.45
N GLU A 304 2.53 -11.11 -5.21
CA GLU A 304 3.45 -12.14 -4.77
C GLU A 304 2.83 -13.54 -4.84
N ILE A 305 1.60 -13.74 -4.35
CA ILE A 305 0.96 -15.05 -4.38
C ILE A 305 0.69 -15.53 -5.81
N ASP A 306 0.34 -14.61 -6.70
CA ASP A 306 0.15 -14.91 -8.12
C ASP A 306 1.47 -15.30 -8.80
N THR A 307 2.52 -14.49 -8.63
CA THR A 307 3.77 -14.64 -9.39
C THR A 307 4.73 -15.66 -8.78
N GLN A 308 4.83 -15.73 -7.46
CA GLN A 308 5.80 -16.61 -6.78
C GLN A 308 5.20 -17.97 -6.41
N GLN A 309 3.91 -18.00 -6.04
CA GLN A 309 3.25 -19.26 -5.68
C GLN A 309 2.48 -19.88 -6.86
N GLY A 310 2.32 -19.16 -7.96
CA GLY A 310 1.60 -19.61 -9.14
C GLY A 310 0.09 -19.80 -8.89
N ILE A 311 -0.47 -19.05 -7.93
CA ILE A 311 -1.91 -19.06 -7.63
C ILE A 311 -2.52 -17.78 -8.19
N PRO A 312 -3.21 -17.83 -9.36
CA PRO A 312 -3.80 -16.65 -9.98
C PRO A 312 -4.86 -16.01 -9.10
N VAL A 313 -4.90 -14.67 -9.12
CA VAL A 313 -5.93 -13.91 -8.39
C VAL A 313 -6.87 -13.22 -9.38
N VAL A 314 -8.16 -13.41 -9.17
CA VAL A 314 -9.25 -12.76 -9.90
C VAL A 314 -9.87 -11.70 -8.99
N ALA A 315 -9.74 -10.43 -9.32
CA ALA A 315 -10.51 -9.37 -8.68
C ALA A 315 -11.96 -9.45 -9.22
N PHE A 316 -12.90 -9.68 -8.34
CA PHE A 316 -14.32 -9.68 -8.67
C PHE A 316 -14.95 -8.40 -8.11
N ILE A 317 -15.18 -7.41 -8.97
CA ILE A 317 -15.80 -6.14 -8.56
C ILE A 317 -17.30 -6.33 -8.53
N ASN A 318 -17.82 -6.53 -7.32
CA ASN A 318 -19.24 -6.72 -7.05
C ASN A 318 -19.85 -5.40 -6.54
N ASN A 319 -19.90 -4.38 -7.37
CA ASN A 319 -20.38 -3.03 -7.20
C ASN A 319 -19.25 -1.97 -7.22
N TRP A 320 -18.42 -1.81 -6.16
CA TRP A 320 -17.44 -0.74 -6.06
C TRP A 320 -16.01 -1.25 -5.87
N ALA A 321 -15.09 -0.69 -6.65
CA ALA A 321 -13.66 -0.75 -6.40
C ALA A 321 -13.10 0.69 -6.50
N ILE A 322 -13.45 1.52 -5.53
CA ILE A 322 -13.12 2.95 -5.51
C ILE A 322 -11.81 3.18 -4.75
N SER A 323 -11.01 4.16 -5.21
CA SER A 323 -9.77 4.58 -4.53
C SER A 323 -8.78 3.41 -4.35
N ALA A 324 -8.43 3.06 -3.11
CA ALA A 324 -7.60 1.90 -2.79
C ALA A 324 -8.14 0.58 -3.38
N GLY A 325 -9.47 0.46 -3.56
CA GLY A 325 -10.08 -0.69 -4.22
C GLY A 325 -9.64 -0.86 -5.68
N ALA A 326 -9.47 0.24 -6.41
CA ALA A 326 -8.94 0.22 -7.76
C ALA A 326 -7.48 -0.26 -7.80
N MET A 327 -6.66 0.15 -6.81
CA MET A 327 -5.30 -0.35 -6.66
C MET A 327 -5.26 -1.88 -6.46
N LEU A 328 -6.13 -2.42 -5.59
CA LEU A 328 -6.22 -3.86 -5.37
C LEU A 328 -6.63 -4.60 -6.65
N ALA A 329 -7.61 -4.06 -7.39
CA ALA A 329 -8.05 -4.65 -8.64
C ALA A 329 -6.92 -4.71 -9.68
N TYR A 330 -6.17 -3.61 -9.87
CA TYR A 330 -5.01 -3.59 -10.77
C TYR A 330 -3.87 -4.53 -10.35
N SER A 331 -3.84 -4.93 -9.09
CA SER A 331 -2.84 -5.88 -8.56
C SER A 331 -3.22 -7.35 -8.75
N CYS A 332 -4.36 -7.62 -9.39
CA CYS A 332 -4.84 -8.95 -9.72
C CYS A 332 -4.67 -9.26 -11.21
N ARG A 333 -4.39 -10.52 -11.53
CA ARG A 333 -4.19 -10.99 -12.91
C ARG A 333 -5.42 -10.75 -13.78
N PHE A 334 -6.62 -11.05 -13.27
CA PHE A 334 -7.88 -10.87 -13.95
C PHE A 334 -8.80 -9.96 -13.18
N ILE A 335 -9.64 -9.21 -13.91
CA ILE A 335 -10.67 -8.34 -13.35
C ILE A 335 -12.00 -8.73 -13.95
N ALA A 336 -12.89 -9.25 -13.12
CA ALA A 336 -14.28 -9.55 -13.45
C ALA A 336 -15.20 -8.51 -12.81
N VAL A 337 -16.18 -8.00 -13.56
CA VAL A 337 -17.05 -6.92 -13.10
C VAL A 337 -18.52 -7.29 -13.27
N THR A 338 -19.38 -6.92 -12.32
CA THR A 338 -20.83 -6.95 -12.51
C THR A 338 -21.27 -5.78 -13.39
N LYS A 339 -22.48 -5.85 -13.95
CA LYS A 339 -23.02 -4.81 -14.82
C LYS A 339 -23.09 -3.42 -14.15
N ASP A 340 -23.28 -3.38 -12.85
CA ASP A 340 -23.39 -2.19 -12.01
C ASP A 340 -22.06 -1.80 -11.33
N ALA A 341 -20.96 -2.43 -11.71
CA ALA A 341 -19.65 -2.16 -11.12
C ALA A 341 -19.08 -0.81 -11.56
N SER A 342 -18.34 -0.20 -10.64
CA SER A 342 -17.57 1.02 -10.86
C SER A 342 -16.18 0.91 -10.27
N MET A 343 -15.19 1.48 -10.95
CA MET A 343 -13.78 1.46 -10.52
C MET A 343 -13.10 2.79 -10.84
N GLY A 344 -12.32 3.33 -9.89
CA GLY A 344 -11.53 4.54 -10.10
C GLY A 344 -11.53 5.49 -8.90
N ALA A 345 -11.52 6.81 -9.14
CA ALA A 345 -11.52 7.90 -8.14
C ALA A 345 -10.50 7.69 -7.02
N ALA A 346 -9.22 7.64 -7.37
CA ALA A 346 -8.13 7.27 -6.45
C ALA A 346 -7.21 8.45 -6.09
N GLU A 347 -7.67 9.71 -6.24
CA GLU A 347 -6.92 10.88 -5.79
C GLU A 347 -6.67 10.78 -4.29
N PRO A 348 -5.40 10.84 -3.83
CA PRO A 348 -5.10 10.79 -2.40
C PRO A 348 -5.59 12.07 -1.72
N VAL A 349 -6.28 11.90 -0.59
CA VAL A 349 -6.82 13.00 0.21
C VAL A 349 -6.41 12.82 1.67
N PHE A 350 -6.23 13.92 2.37
CA PHE A 350 -5.93 13.96 3.81
C PHE A 350 -6.88 14.90 4.54
N ALA A 351 -6.98 14.75 5.86
CA ALA A 351 -7.77 15.64 6.69
C ALA A 351 -6.99 16.95 6.92
N GLY A 352 -7.39 18.01 6.22
CA GLY A 352 -6.86 19.35 6.39
C GLY A 352 -7.45 20.10 7.59
N GLU A 353 -7.19 21.41 7.67
CA GLU A 353 -7.69 22.26 8.75
C GLU A 353 -9.23 22.24 8.85
N GLY A 354 -9.73 22.04 10.05
CA GLY A 354 -11.17 21.96 10.32
C GLY A 354 -11.84 20.67 9.85
N GLY A 355 -11.10 19.61 9.55
CA GLY A 355 -11.63 18.31 9.16
C GLY A 355 -12.14 18.25 7.70
N LYS A 356 -11.79 19.21 6.87
CA LYS A 356 -12.06 19.16 5.43
C LYS A 356 -11.07 18.23 4.77
N MET A 357 -11.56 17.40 3.84
CA MET A 357 -10.69 16.58 2.99
C MET A 357 -10.02 17.46 1.94
N GLU A 358 -8.71 17.47 1.91
CA GLU A 358 -7.88 18.19 0.96
C GLU A 358 -7.07 17.22 0.11
N THR A 359 -6.81 17.57 -1.15
CA THR A 359 -5.96 16.78 -2.04
C THR A 359 -4.53 16.75 -1.52
N ALA A 360 -3.90 15.59 -1.56
CA ALA A 360 -2.51 15.43 -1.15
C ALA A 360 -1.55 16.27 -2.03
N PRO A 361 -0.39 16.67 -1.48
CA PRO A 361 0.63 17.40 -2.24
C PRO A 361 1.08 16.64 -3.49
N GLU A 362 1.56 17.37 -4.51
CA GLU A 362 1.94 16.82 -5.82
C GLU A 362 2.99 15.70 -5.70
N LYS A 363 3.92 15.76 -4.75
CA LYS A 363 4.90 14.68 -4.52
C LYS A 363 4.21 13.34 -4.19
N VAL A 364 3.19 13.36 -3.33
CA VAL A 364 2.42 12.16 -2.96
C VAL A 364 1.55 11.70 -4.12
N ASN A 365 0.88 12.66 -4.79
CA ASN A 365 0.04 12.36 -5.93
C ASN A 365 0.85 11.74 -7.09
N SER A 366 2.03 12.30 -7.40
CA SER A 366 2.94 11.77 -8.42
C SER A 366 3.44 10.37 -8.10
N ALA A 367 3.81 10.09 -6.83
CA ALA A 367 4.24 8.76 -6.41
C ALA A 367 3.11 7.73 -6.53
N LEU A 368 1.89 8.08 -6.09
CA LEU A 368 0.73 7.19 -6.18
C LEU A 368 0.29 6.95 -7.63
N ARG A 369 0.33 8.00 -8.47
CA ARG A 369 0.07 7.91 -9.92
C ARG A 369 1.00 6.90 -10.59
N THR A 370 2.31 6.99 -10.31
CA THR A 370 3.31 6.05 -10.84
C THR A 370 3.06 4.62 -10.32
N ASP A 371 2.68 4.45 -9.04
CA ASP A 371 2.37 3.14 -8.48
C ASP A 371 1.15 2.50 -9.18
N PHE A 372 0.09 3.27 -9.43
CA PHE A 372 -1.07 2.81 -10.19
C PHE A 372 -0.71 2.40 -11.62
N ALA A 373 0.09 3.22 -12.31
CA ALA A 373 0.57 2.92 -13.67
C ALA A 373 1.38 1.62 -13.71
N ASN A 374 2.28 1.43 -12.76
CA ASN A 374 3.11 0.24 -12.66
C ASN A 374 2.28 -1.03 -12.39
N ARG A 375 1.26 -0.94 -11.51
CA ARG A 375 0.39 -2.07 -11.21
C ARG A 375 -0.49 -2.44 -12.39
N ALA A 376 -1.05 -1.45 -13.09
CA ALA A 376 -1.82 -1.66 -14.31
C ALA A 376 -0.96 -2.33 -15.40
N SER A 377 0.23 -1.78 -15.67
CA SER A 377 1.16 -2.29 -16.68
C SER A 377 1.64 -3.70 -16.38
N PHE A 378 1.79 -4.05 -15.08
CA PHE A 378 2.32 -5.35 -14.68
C PHE A 378 1.50 -6.52 -15.23
N PHE A 379 0.18 -6.41 -15.27
CA PHE A 379 -0.73 -7.39 -15.88
C PHE A 379 -1.23 -6.95 -17.26
N GLY A 380 -0.53 -6.03 -17.92
CA GLY A 380 -0.78 -5.64 -19.32
C GLY A 380 -1.95 -4.70 -19.53
N ARG A 381 -2.36 -3.93 -18.52
CA ARG A 381 -3.42 -2.91 -18.64
C ARG A 381 -2.82 -1.54 -18.92
N ASN A 382 -3.65 -0.63 -19.49
CA ASN A 382 -3.20 0.70 -19.89
C ASN A 382 -2.84 1.57 -18.67
N PRO A 383 -1.58 2.04 -18.54
CA PRO A 383 -1.13 2.86 -17.42
C PRO A 383 -1.77 4.25 -17.40
N ASP A 384 -2.07 4.87 -18.55
CA ASP A 384 -2.65 6.21 -18.61
C ASP A 384 -4.05 6.24 -17.98
N ILE A 385 -4.84 5.17 -18.14
CA ILE A 385 -6.15 5.04 -17.49
C ILE A 385 -5.98 4.96 -15.98
N ALA A 386 -4.99 4.19 -15.51
CA ALA A 386 -4.71 4.04 -14.10
C ALA A 386 -4.23 5.37 -13.47
N GLU A 387 -3.37 6.11 -14.18
CA GLU A 387 -2.93 7.43 -13.76
C GLU A 387 -4.09 8.44 -13.68
N ALA A 388 -5.01 8.43 -14.66
CA ALA A 388 -6.16 9.34 -14.67
C ALA A 388 -7.19 9.06 -13.55
N MET A 389 -7.16 7.86 -12.95
CA MET A 389 -7.94 7.57 -11.74
C MET A 389 -7.36 8.29 -10.51
N VAL A 390 -6.06 8.63 -10.52
CA VAL A 390 -5.35 9.30 -9.42
C VAL A 390 -5.27 10.82 -9.65
N ASP A 391 -5.06 11.24 -10.89
CA ASP A 391 -4.79 12.63 -11.22
C ASP A 391 -5.89 13.21 -12.15
N LYS A 392 -6.64 14.16 -11.61
CA LYS A 392 -7.74 14.85 -12.31
C LYS A 392 -7.30 15.76 -13.46
N ASP A 393 -6.01 16.07 -13.55
CA ASP A 393 -5.50 16.95 -14.62
C ASP A 393 -5.11 16.17 -15.88
N ILE A 394 -5.16 14.83 -15.85
CA ILE A 394 -4.89 13.97 -17.00
C ILE A 394 -6.10 13.97 -17.94
N ILE A 395 -5.84 14.35 -19.19
CA ILE A 395 -6.83 14.35 -20.26
C ILE A 395 -6.65 13.11 -21.11
N LEU A 396 -7.68 12.27 -21.13
CA LEU A 396 -7.71 11.05 -21.95
C LEU A 396 -8.90 11.08 -22.92
N VAL A 397 -8.63 10.69 -24.14
CA VAL A 397 -9.64 10.51 -25.17
C VAL A 397 -9.56 9.13 -25.79
N TYR A 398 -10.69 8.60 -26.23
CA TYR A 398 -10.74 7.42 -27.06
C TYR A 398 -10.79 7.85 -28.52
N ARG A 399 -9.67 7.65 -29.22
CA ARG A 399 -9.44 8.10 -30.58
C ARG A 399 -9.09 6.91 -31.45
N HIS A 400 -9.83 6.67 -32.51
CA HIS A 400 -9.58 5.57 -33.47
C HIS A 400 -9.42 4.20 -32.80
N GLY A 401 -10.19 3.94 -31.73
CA GLY A 401 -10.15 2.65 -31.04
C GLY A 401 -9.04 2.48 -30.02
N ARG A 402 -8.31 3.54 -29.67
CA ARG A 402 -7.25 3.53 -28.64
C ARG A 402 -7.44 4.67 -27.64
N VAL A 403 -6.87 4.49 -26.47
CA VAL A 403 -6.76 5.54 -25.45
C VAL A 403 -5.56 6.42 -25.80
N VAL A 404 -5.77 7.72 -25.83
CA VAL A 404 -4.74 8.72 -26.13
C VAL A 404 -4.71 9.77 -25.05
N ARG A 405 -3.52 10.02 -24.48
CA ARG A 405 -3.26 11.10 -23.53
C ARG A 405 -3.00 12.40 -24.28
N LEU A 406 -3.63 13.48 -23.85
CA LEU A 406 -3.46 14.81 -24.42
C LEU A 406 -2.85 15.78 -23.40
N ASP A 407 -2.01 16.68 -23.88
CA ASP A 407 -1.36 17.70 -23.03
C ASP A 407 -2.28 18.92 -22.79
N SER A 408 -3.34 19.11 -23.62
CA SER A 408 -4.29 20.20 -23.47
C SER A 408 -5.65 19.86 -24.04
N GLU A 409 -6.71 20.49 -23.51
CA GLU A 409 -8.09 20.31 -24.00
C GLU A 409 -8.29 20.81 -25.44
N GLU A 410 -7.45 21.74 -25.91
CA GLU A 410 -7.51 22.26 -27.27
C GLU A 410 -7.22 21.19 -28.34
N LYS A 411 -6.50 20.14 -27.95
CA LYS A 411 -6.18 18.98 -28.81
C LYS A 411 -7.32 17.97 -28.92
N ILE A 412 -8.43 18.18 -28.20
CA ILE A 412 -9.62 17.33 -28.29
C ILE A 412 -10.35 17.62 -29.60
N ARG A 413 -10.55 16.61 -30.39
CA ARG A 413 -11.27 16.70 -31.66
C ARG A 413 -12.77 16.63 -31.42
N THR A 414 -13.43 17.78 -31.40
CA THR A 414 -14.89 17.86 -31.17
C THR A 414 -15.71 17.84 -32.46
N LYS A 415 -15.06 18.04 -33.60
CA LYS A 415 -15.70 18.15 -34.95
C LYS A 415 -14.93 17.27 -35.94
N GLY A 416 -15.60 16.90 -37.01
CA GLY A 416 -15.01 16.09 -38.06
C GLY A 416 -15.64 14.69 -38.19
N PRO A 417 -15.16 13.87 -39.12
CA PRO A 417 -15.73 12.55 -39.38
C PRO A 417 -15.49 11.52 -38.27
N ALA A 418 -14.55 11.77 -37.36
CA ALA A 418 -14.25 10.90 -36.23
C ALA A 418 -13.90 11.76 -35.00
N PRO A 419 -14.91 12.32 -34.30
CA PRO A 419 -14.70 13.07 -33.07
C PRO A 419 -14.17 12.16 -31.99
N ASP A 420 -13.36 12.73 -31.06
CA ASP A 420 -12.87 12.02 -29.89
C ASP A 420 -14.02 11.74 -28.92
N GLU A 421 -13.99 10.57 -28.33
CA GLU A 421 -14.79 10.30 -27.14
C GLU A 421 -13.95 10.62 -25.91
N ILE A 422 -14.41 11.54 -25.07
CA ILE A 422 -13.69 11.96 -23.89
C ILE A 422 -13.80 10.89 -22.80
N ILE A 423 -12.67 10.30 -22.39
CA ILE A 423 -12.59 9.36 -21.28
C ILE A 423 -12.40 10.15 -19.97
N SER A 424 -11.43 11.07 -19.91
CA SER A 424 -11.16 11.93 -18.77
C SER A 424 -10.95 13.36 -19.24
N ALA A 425 -11.72 14.29 -18.67
CA ALA A 425 -11.57 15.72 -18.90
C ALA A 425 -10.76 16.34 -17.75
N LYS A 426 -10.05 17.42 -18.05
CA LYS A 426 -9.29 18.18 -17.05
C LYS A 426 -10.17 18.59 -15.86
N GLY A 427 -9.64 18.43 -14.65
CA GLY A 427 -10.33 18.73 -13.40
C GLY A 427 -11.35 17.70 -12.95
N LYS A 428 -11.45 16.53 -13.62
CA LYS A 428 -12.35 15.44 -13.25
C LYS A 428 -11.57 14.15 -13.02
N LEU A 429 -11.75 13.56 -11.85
CA LEU A 429 -11.21 12.22 -11.55
C LEU A 429 -11.94 11.15 -12.37
N LEU A 430 -11.15 10.25 -12.95
CA LEU A 430 -11.70 9.16 -13.73
C LEU A 430 -12.32 8.09 -12.83
N THR A 431 -13.56 7.75 -13.11
CA THR A 431 -14.25 6.57 -12.60
C THR A 431 -14.93 5.90 -13.78
N LEU A 432 -14.66 4.62 -13.96
CA LEU A 432 -15.19 3.83 -15.07
C LEU A 432 -16.38 2.98 -14.61
N SER A 433 -17.42 2.95 -15.42
CA SER A 433 -18.51 1.97 -15.35
C SER A 433 -18.06 0.62 -15.89
N ALA A 434 -18.84 -0.44 -15.66
CA ALA A 434 -18.55 -1.77 -16.18
C ALA A 434 -18.39 -1.81 -17.72
N GLU A 435 -19.21 -1.03 -18.44
CA GLU A 435 -19.13 -0.94 -19.90
C GLU A 435 -17.85 -0.27 -20.37
N GLU A 436 -17.45 0.81 -19.70
CA GLU A 436 -16.21 1.54 -19.99
C GLU A 436 -14.98 0.71 -19.63
N MET A 437 -15.01 -0.02 -18.48
CA MET A 437 -13.93 -0.93 -18.11
C MET A 437 -13.70 -2.02 -19.18
N MET A 438 -14.77 -2.58 -19.73
CA MET A 438 -14.66 -3.54 -20.84
C MET A 438 -14.16 -2.86 -22.11
N LYS A 439 -14.70 -1.69 -22.44
CA LYS A 439 -14.38 -0.96 -23.68
C LYS A 439 -12.92 -0.52 -23.74
N TYR A 440 -12.38 -0.07 -22.61
CA TYR A 440 -11.00 0.45 -22.51
C TYR A 440 -10.00 -0.62 -22.04
N GLY A 441 -10.43 -1.89 -21.90
CA GLY A 441 -9.55 -3.00 -21.55
C GLY A 441 -9.05 -3.01 -20.11
N VAL A 442 -9.79 -2.40 -19.19
CA VAL A 442 -9.50 -2.44 -17.75
C VAL A 442 -10.03 -3.74 -17.14
N ALA A 443 -11.25 -4.15 -17.49
CA ALA A 443 -11.83 -5.41 -17.07
C ALA A 443 -11.75 -6.45 -18.18
N ASP A 444 -11.62 -7.70 -17.76
CA ASP A 444 -11.48 -8.87 -18.63
C ASP A 444 -12.83 -9.55 -18.89
N ILE A 445 -13.73 -9.54 -17.91
CA ILE A 445 -15.03 -10.19 -17.96
C ILE A 445 -16.09 -9.26 -17.39
N LYS A 446 -17.19 -9.11 -18.12
CA LYS A 446 -18.42 -8.49 -17.63
C LYS A 446 -19.49 -9.53 -17.41
N LEU A 447 -19.98 -9.63 -16.20
CA LEU A 447 -21.02 -10.56 -15.80
C LEU A 447 -22.39 -9.90 -15.92
N ASN A 448 -23.31 -10.59 -16.58
CA ASN A 448 -24.70 -10.15 -16.70
C ASN A 448 -25.55 -10.87 -15.66
N PRO A 449 -26.56 -10.23 -15.08
CA PRO A 449 -27.44 -10.89 -14.13
C PRO A 449 -28.20 -12.05 -14.84
N VAL A 450 -28.09 -13.24 -14.25
CA VAL A 450 -28.80 -14.45 -14.75
C VAL A 450 -30.26 -14.43 -14.30
N ARG A 451 -30.52 -13.71 -13.18
CA ARG A 451 -31.84 -13.62 -12.56
C ARG A 451 -32.29 -12.17 -12.52
N THR A 452 -33.49 -11.89 -12.98
CA THR A 452 -34.13 -10.59 -12.96
C THR A 452 -35.15 -10.44 -11.83
N ASP A 453 -35.50 -11.55 -11.15
CA ASP A 453 -36.53 -11.58 -10.11
C ASP A 453 -36.05 -10.87 -8.82
N VAL A 454 -37.01 -10.27 -8.15
CA VAL A 454 -36.77 -9.61 -6.85
C VAL A 454 -36.40 -10.68 -5.83
N ILE A 455 -35.37 -10.40 -4.99
CA ILE A 455 -34.98 -11.27 -3.87
C ILE A 455 -36.10 -11.26 -2.85
N SER A 456 -36.62 -12.42 -2.48
CA SER A 456 -37.61 -12.56 -1.41
C SER A 456 -36.99 -12.28 -0.03
N ASP A 457 -37.81 -11.87 0.93
CA ASP A 457 -37.33 -11.63 2.30
C ASP A 457 -36.75 -12.91 2.94
N ALA A 458 -37.29 -14.07 2.61
CA ALA A 458 -36.78 -15.36 3.06
C ALA A 458 -35.39 -15.69 2.50
N GLU A 459 -35.09 -15.29 1.26
CA GLU A 459 -33.75 -15.43 0.66
C GLU A 459 -32.76 -14.44 1.31
N ARG A 460 -33.22 -13.22 1.65
CA ARG A 460 -32.38 -12.23 2.38
C ARG A 460 -32.03 -12.70 3.79
N GLU A 461 -33.03 -13.24 4.52
CA GLU A 461 -32.79 -13.77 5.87
C GLU A 461 -31.84 -14.97 5.88
N LYS A 462 -31.83 -15.78 4.86
CA LYS A 462 -30.89 -16.90 4.71
C LYS A 462 -29.51 -16.48 4.24
N GLY A 463 -29.32 -15.19 3.86
CA GLY A 463 -28.08 -14.71 3.25
C GLY A 463 -27.90 -15.25 1.82
N GLU A 464 -28.93 -15.77 1.20
CA GLU A 464 -28.92 -16.24 -0.19
C GLU A 464 -28.97 -15.02 -1.11
N TRP A 465 -27.83 -14.47 -1.44
CA TRP A 465 -27.70 -13.49 -2.51
C TRP A 465 -28.07 -14.13 -3.85
N PRO A 466 -28.65 -13.37 -4.79
CA PRO A 466 -28.97 -13.94 -6.10
C PRO A 466 -27.70 -14.51 -6.71
N ALA A 467 -27.77 -15.75 -7.16
CA ALA A 467 -26.68 -16.42 -7.89
C ALA A 467 -26.11 -15.53 -9.02
N SER A 468 -26.88 -14.53 -9.47
CA SER A 468 -26.50 -13.50 -10.43
C SER A 468 -25.31 -12.64 -10.03
N LYS A 469 -24.94 -12.54 -8.76
CA LYS A 469 -23.75 -11.77 -8.31
C LYS A 469 -22.58 -12.66 -7.88
N MET A 470 -22.70 -13.98 -8.01
CA MET A 470 -21.59 -14.89 -7.71
C MET A 470 -20.84 -15.23 -9.00
N LEU A 471 -19.57 -14.88 -9.05
CA LEU A 471 -18.70 -15.10 -10.22
C LEU A 471 -18.77 -16.55 -10.74
N LEU A 472 -18.78 -17.53 -9.83
CA LEU A 472 -18.78 -18.96 -10.17
C LEU A 472 -20.04 -19.44 -10.91
N PHE A 473 -21.12 -18.65 -10.87
CA PHE A 473 -22.41 -19.06 -11.47
C PHE A 473 -22.77 -18.29 -12.73
N GLN A 474 -21.96 -17.35 -13.17
CA GLN A 474 -22.31 -16.44 -14.25
C GLN A 474 -21.59 -16.72 -15.57
N ASP A 475 -20.29 -16.96 -15.51
CA ASP A 475 -19.50 -17.26 -16.68
C ASP A 475 -19.43 -18.78 -16.86
N PRO A 476 -19.62 -19.31 -18.08
CA PRO A 476 -19.53 -20.76 -18.33
C PRO A 476 -18.23 -21.38 -17.85
N PHE A 477 -17.12 -20.65 -17.92
CA PHE A 477 -15.83 -21.11 -17.42
C PHE A 477 -15.85 -21.43 -15.92
N PHE A 478 -16.31 -20.49 -15.09
CA PHE A 478 -16.38 -20.69 -13.64
C PHE A 478 -17.46 -21.71 -13.24
N LYS A 479 -18.57 -21.71 -13.95
CA LYS A 479 -19.68 -22.64 -13.70
C LYS A 479 -19.33 -24.10 -14.02
N ASN A 480 -18.48 -24.31 -15.01
CA ASN A 480 -18.11 -25.63 -15.50
C ASN A 480 -16.81 -26.18 -14.91
N ILE A 481 -16.26 -25.59 -13.85
CA ILE A 481 -15.08 -26.12 -13.17
C ILE A 481 -15.43 -27.49 -12.56
N PRO A 482 -14.70 -28.56 -12.94
CA PRO A 482 -14.99 -29.91 -12.44
C PRO A 482 -14.80 -29.95 -10.91
N HIS A 483 -15.73 -30.57 -10.20
CA HIS A 483 -15.67 -30.77 -8.75
C HIS A 483 -15.24 -29.51 -7.96
N ALA A 484 -15.80 -28.36 -8.33
CA ALA A 484 -15.47 -27.07 -7.73
C ALA A 484 -15.92 -27.01 -6.26
N VAL A 485 -14.98 -26.71 -5.37
CA VAL A 485 -15.23 -26.48 -3.95
C VAL A 485 -14.78 -25.07 -3.60
N VAL A 486 -15.72 -24.22 -3.19
CA VAL A 486 -15.42 -22.86 -2.74
C VAL A 486 -14.90 -22.93 -1.29
N ASP A 487 -13.67 -22.51 -1.10
CA ASP A 487 -13.01 -22.43 0.20
C ASP A 487 -12.99 -20.95 0.62
N GLU A 488 -14.06 -20.52 1.31
CA GLU A 488 -14.16 -19.16 1.83
C GLU A 488 -13.31 -19.01 3.09
N TYR A 489 -12.37 -18.07 3.07
CA TYR A 489 -11.56 -17.78 4.24
C TYR A 489 -12.37 -17.10 5.32
N GLN A 490 -12.58 -17.78 6.43
CA GLN A 490 -13.18 -17.23 7.63
C GLN A 490 -12.10 -16.86 8.64
N MET A 491 -12.13 -15.60 9.05
CA MET A 491 -11.18 -15.08 10.04
C MET A 491 -11.32 -15.84 11.36
N ASP A 492 -10.25 -16.50 11.78
CA ASP A 492 -10.19 -17.18 13.07
C ASP A 492 -10.23 -16.15 14.22
N TRP A 493 -10.48 -16.63 15.43
CA TRP A 493 -10.61 -15.75 16.59
C TRP A 493 -9.31 -14.97 16.88
N LYS A 494 -8.14 -15.56 16.59
CA LYS A 494 -6.82 -14.92 16.80
C LYS A 494 -6.65 -13.74 15.84
N THR A 495 -6.87 -13.96 14.56
CA THR A 495 -6.79 -12.93 13.52
C THR A 495 -7.81 -11.82 13.79
N ARG A 496 -9.03 -12.18 14.22
CA ARG A 496 -10.07 -11.19 14.62
C ARG A 496 -9.63 -10.36 15.82
N PHE A 497 -9.02 -10.98 16.81
CA PHE A 497 -8.49 -10.29 17.98
C PHE A 497 -7.35 -9.33 17.62
N LEU A 498 -6.38 -9.78 16.80
CA LEU A 498 -5.28 -8.94 16.33
C LEU A 498 -5.79 -7.77 15.47
N SER A 499 -6.74 -8.04 14.58
CA SER A 499 -7.40 -7.01 13.78
C SER A 499 -8.15 -5.98 14.63
N PHE A 500 -8.78 -6.40 15.75
CA PHE A 500 -9.39 -5.49 16.71
C PHE A 500 -8.35 -4.62 17.41
N LEU A 501 -7.25 -5.20 17.89
CA LEU A 501 -6.16 -4.48 18.55
C LEU A 501 -5.49 -3.44 17.63
N SER A 502 -5.47 -3.69 16.32
CA SER A 502 -4.81 -2.81 15.34
C SER A 502 -5.55 -1.50 15.07
N LYS A 503 -6.79 -1.36 15.55
CA LYS A 503 -7.57 -0.13 15.38
C LYS A 503 -6.96 1.01 16.19
N PRO A 504 -6.73 2.21 15.59
CA PRO A 504 -6.08 3.33 16.28
C PRO A 504 -6.77 3.73 17.59
N ALA A 505 -8.12 3.70 17.63
CA ALA A 505 -8.89 3.99 18.83
C ALA A 505 -8.62 2.98 19.96
N VAL A 506 -8.45 1.69 19.63
CA VAL A 506 -8.14 0.64 20.63
C VAL A 506 -6.73 0.81 21.15
N ALA A 507 -5.76 1.07 20.26
CA ALA A 507 -4.37 1.34 20.64
C ALA A 507 -4.28 2.56 21.60
N SER A 508 -5.01 3.64 21.30
CA SER A 508 -5.09 4.83 22.16
C SER A 508 -5.73 4.54 23.52
N LEU A 509 -6.77 3.70 23.56
CA LEU A 509 -7.40 3.27 24.80
C LEU A 509 -6.47 2.40 25.65
N LEU A 510 -5.72 1.49 25.02
CA LEU A 510 -4.70 0.68 25.68
C LEU A 510 -3.57 1.56 26.23
N PHE A 511 -3.12 2.56 25.47
CA PHE A 511 -2.13 3.53 25.92
C PHE A 511 -2.63 4.33 27.14
N LEU A 512 -3.87 4.81 27.10
CA LEU A 512 -4.51 5.49 28.24
C LEU A 512 -4.58 4.57 29.47
N GLY A 513 -5.02 3.33 29.29
CA GLY A 513 -5.08 2.32 30.36
C GLY A 513 -3.71 2.01 30.96
N MET A 514 -2.68 1.89 30.11
CA MET A 514 -1.30 1.71 30.54
C MET A 514 -0.83 2.88 31.40
N MET A 515 -0.99 4.12 30.93
CA MET A 515 -0.56 5.33 31.64
C MET A 515 -1.23 5.48 32.99
N ILE A 516 -2.58 5.29 33.05
CA ILE A 516 -3.34 5.37 34.31
C ILE A 516 -2.96 4.23 35.25
N GLY A 517 -2.87 3.00 34.72
CA GLY A 517 -2.52 1.83 35.52
C GLY A 517 -1.16 1.96 36.19
N LEU A 518 -0.14 2.36 35.41
CA LEU A 518 1.21 2.61 35.93
C LEU A 518 1.23 3.77 36.92
N TYR A 519 0.51 4.87 36.64
CA TYR A 519 0.45 6.01 37.54
C TYR A 519 -0.14 5.62 38.91
N VAL A 520 -1.26 4.88 38.93
CA VAL A 520 -1.88 4.42 40.17
C VAL A 520 -0.95 3.51 40.97
N GLU A 521 -0.27 2.59 40.27
CA GLU A 521 0.71 1.68 40.85
C GLU A 521 1.90 2.41 41.52
N PHE A 522 2.47 3.42 40.84
CA PHE A 522 3.56 4.21 41.42
C PHE A 522 3.13 5.02 42.65
N ASN A 523 1.87 5.33 42.78
CA ASN A 523 1.32 6.04 43.95
C ASN A 523 0.76 5.10 45.05
N SER A 524 0.82 3.77 44.82
CA SER A 524 0.34 2.76 45.77
C SER A 524 1.52 1.90 46.26
N PRO A 525 1.61 1.59 47.56
CA PRO A 525 2.69 0.75 48.06
C PRO A 525 2.49 -0.72 47.65
N GLY A 526 3.37 -1.24 46.84
CA GLY A 526 3.40 -2.65 46.40
C GLY A 526 2.96 -2.86 44.95
N PHE A 527 3.15 -4.09 44.42
CA PHE A 527 2.69 -4.46 43.09
C PHE A 527 1.24 -4.94 43.17
N GLY A 528 0.34 -4.16 42.59
CA GLY A 528 -1.11 -4.38 42.70
C GLY A 528 -1.81 -4.59 41.36
N LEU A 529 -3.14 -4.61 41.44
CA LEU A 529 -4.01 -4.81 40.29
C LEU A 529 -3.88 -3.69 39.22
N PRO A 530 -3.73 -2.39 39.58
CA PRO A 530 -3.57 -1.33 38.58
C PRO A 530 -2.32 -1.48 37.72
N GLY A 531 -1.16 -1.81 38.33
CA GLY A 531 0.07 -2.04 37.59
C GLY A 531 0.00 -3.26 36.67
N SER A 532 -0.66 -4.32 37.14
CA SER A 532 -0.91 -5.51 36.32
C SER A 532 -1.74 -5.19 35.07
N ILE A 533 -2.78 -4.35 35.22
CA ILE A 533 -3.58 -3.87 34.07
C ILE A 533 -2.73 -3.01 33.14
N GLY A 534 -1.91 -2.10 33.69
CA GLY A 534 -1.00 -1.28 32.90
C GLY A 534 -0.02 -2.10 32.08
N LEU A 535 0.59 -3.12 32.69
CA LEU A 535 1.49 -4.05 31.97
C LEU A 535 0.76 -4.92 30.94
N LEU A 536 -0.47 -5.35 31.22
CA LEU A 536 -1.29 -6.05 30.24
C LEU A 536 -1.59 -5.16 29.02
N CYS A 537 -1.94 -3.89 29.25
CA CYS A 537 -2.15 -2.93 28.16
C CYS A 537 -0.86 -2.74 27.33
N LEU A 538 0.29 -2.61 27.96
CA LEU A 538 1.59 -2.54 27.27
C LEU A 538 1.84 -3.79 26.42
N PHE A 539 1.62 -4.98 26.98
CA PHE A 539 1.76 -6.24 26.27
C PHE A 539 0.84 -6.32 25.04
N LEU A 540 -0.41 -5.88 25.16
CA LEU A 540 -1.37 -5.86 24.03
C LEU A 540 -0.97 -4.86 22.95
N ILE A 541 -0.38 -3.71 23.30
CA ILE A 541 0.19 -2.75 22.35
C ILE A 541 1.35 -3.41 21.59
N MET A 542 2.28 -4.07 22.29
CA MET A 542 3.40 -4.78 21.66
C MET A 542 2.92 -5.88 20.73
N LEU A 543 1.93 -6.66 21.16
CA LEU A 543 1.33 -7.74 20.35
C LEU A 543 0.67 -7.19 19.07
N SER A 544 -0.05 -6.06 19.19
CA SER A 544 -0.66 -5.39 18.04
C SER A 544 0.40 -4.89 17.05
N SER A 545 1.45 -4.25 17.54
CA SER A 545 2.53 -3.71 16.70
C SER A 545 3.31 -4.79 15.97
N TYR A 546 3.53 -5.93 16.61
CA TYR A 546 4.11 -7.10 15.98
C TYR A 546 3.23 -7.68 14.87
N ALA A 547 1.92 -7.79 15.12
CA ALA A 547 0.95 -8.30 14.14
C ALA A 547 0.82 -7.42 12.90
N LEU A 548 1.03 -6.11 13.06
CA LEU A 548 1.01 -5.14 11.97
C LEU A 548 2.33 -5.08 11.17
N GLU A 549 3.38 -5.77 11.63
CA GLU A 549 4.76 -5.64 11.09
C GLU A 549 5.23 -4.17 11.08
N VAL A 550 4.83 -3.41 12.08
CA VAL A 550 5.24 -2.01 12.28
C VAL A 550 6.47 -1.93 13.20
N ALA A 551 6.52 -2.84 14.19
CA ALA A 551 7.61 -2.86 15.15
C ALA A 551 8.89 -3.44 14.53
N ASN A 552 9.95 -2.66 14.51
CA ASN A 552 11.29 -3.12 14.20
C ASN A 552 12.02 -3.56 15.48
N THR A 553 13.08 -4.31 15.32
CA THR A 553 13.89 -4.79 16.45
C THR A 553 14.44 -3.65 17.29
N LEU A 554 14.72 -2.49 16.68
CA LEU A 554 15.27 -1.31 17.33
C LEU A 554 14.33 -0.72 18.38
N GLU A 555 13.04 -0.56 18.05
CA GLU A 555 12.04 0.01 18.95
C GLU A 555 11.82 -0.88 20.18
N VAL A 556 11.79 -2.20 19.96
CA VAL A 556 11.70 -3.18 21.06
C VAL A 556 12.92 -3.09 21.96
N ILE A 557 14.13 -2.98 21.40
CA ILE A 557 15.37 -2.81 22.19
C ILE A 557 15.34 -1.51 22.96
N LEU A 558 14.94 -0.39 22.33
CA LEU A 558 14.83 0.90 23.01
C LEU A 558 13.86 0.85 24.19
N LEU A 559 12.70 0.22 24.01
CA LEU A 559 11.73 0.05 25.09
C LEU A 559 12.30 -0.76 26.24
N LEU A 560 12.96 -1.90 25.96
CA LEU A 560 13.56 -2.76 26.99
C LEU A 560 14.73 -2.08 27.70
N VAL A 561 15.57 -1.34 26.97
CA VAL A 561 16.67 -0.54 27.53
C VAL A 561 16.10 0.60 28.41
N GLY A 562 15.00 1.21 27.97
CA GLY A 562 14.30 2.22 28.76
C GLY A 562 13.81 1.68 30.09
N VAL A 563 13.15 0.52 30.10
CA VAL A 563 12.72 -0.17 31.32
C VAL A 563 13.92 -0.53 32.20
N LEU A 564 15.00 -1.04 31.61
CA LEU A 564 16.22 -1.39 32.33
C LEU A 564 16.84 -0.18 33.00
N PHE A 565 16.92 0.96 32.33
CA PHE A 565 17.51 2.20 32.89
C PHE A 565 16.66 2.75 34.04
N ILE A 566 15.34 2.71 33.92
CA ILE A 566 14.43 3.08 35.02
C ILE A 566 14.67 2.15 36.22
N ALA A 567 14.75 0.84 35.99
CA ALA A 567 14.98 -0.13 37.06
C ALA A 567 16.35 0.02 37.72
N LEU A 568 17.41 0.28 36.94
CA LEU A 568 18.75 0.50 37.44
C LEU A 568 18.82 1.77 38.33
N ASP A 569 18.22 2.89 37.90
CA ASP A 569 18.17 4.12 38.66
C ASP A 569 17.41 3.97 39.98
N PHE A 570 16.33 3.20 39.95
CA PHE A 570 15.45 3.00 41.11
C PHE A 570 16.02 2.01 42.13
N PHE A 571 16.63 0.90 41.67
CA PHE A 571 16.99 -0.21 42.55
C PHE A 571 18.50 -0.38 42.85
N LEU A 572 19.39 0.01 41.88
CA LEU A 572 20.82 -0.32 42.00
C LEU A 572 21.73 0.89 42.07
N ILE A 573 21.53 1.92 41.27
CA ILE A 573 22.47 3.03 41.08
C ILE A 573 21.70 4.33 41.18
N PRO A 574 21.57 4.93 42.39
CA PRO A 574 20.87 6.20 42.54
C PRO A 574 21.70 7.34 41.87
N THR A 575 21.42 7.58 40.58
CA THR A 575 22.09 8.62 39.78
C THR A 575 21.39 9.98 39.87
N PHE A 576 20.65 10.24 40.95
CA PHE A 576 19.81 11.43 41.13
C PHE A 576 18.77 11.62 40.01
N GLY A 577 18.29 10.52 39.42
CA GLY A 577 17.26 10.53 38.38
C GLY A 577 17.77 10.68 36.95
N ILE A 578 19.05 10.82 36.68
CA ILE A 578 19.59 10.98 35.30
C ILE A 578 19.35 9.75 34.47
N LEU A 579 19.66 8.55 34.99
CA LEU A 579 19.39 7.27 34.30
C LEU A 579 17.86 7.06 34.18
N GLY A 580 17.08 7.43 35.18
CA GLY A 580 15.63 7.34 35.16
C GLY A 580 15.02 8.21 34.04
N VAL A 581 15.46 9.45 33.91
CA VAL A 581 15.00 10.37 32.83
C VAL A 581 15.37 9.81 31.46
N MET A 582 16.61 9.33 31.27
CA MET A 582 17.02 8.69 30.02
C MET A 582 16.18 7.41 29.76
N GLY A 583 15.92 6.63 30.81
CA GLY A 583 15.08 5.44 30.71
C GLY A 583 13.66 5.75 30.27
N VAL A 584 13.03 6.77 30.85
CA VAL A 584 11.71 7.24 30.45
C VAL A 584 11.73 7.74 28.98
N LEU A 585 12.75 8.46 28.57
CA LEU A 585 12.88 8.92 27.19
C LEU A 585 12.96 7.72 26.22
N PHE A 586 13.83 6.75 26.50
CA PHE A 586 13.98 5.56 25.65
C PHE A 586 12.72 4.69 25.64
N PHE A 587 12.05 4.55 26.77
CA PHE A 587 10.78 3.85 26.87
C PHE A 587 9.71 4.45 25.94
N PHE A 588 9.53 5.79 26.00
CA PHE A 588 8.54 6.45 25.16
C PHE A 588 8.94 6.48 23.68
N ILE A 589 10.22 6.65 23.36
CA ILE A 589 10.70 6.58 21.98
C ILE A 589 10.45 5.17 21.41
N GLY A 590 10.81 4.13 22.15
CA GLY A 590 10.53 2.73 21.74
C GLY A 590 9.04 2.45 21.62
N LEU A 591 8.24 2.88 22.60
CA LEU A 591 6.78 2.67 22.59
C LEU A 591 6.10 3.41 21.41
N PHE A 592 6.47 4.66 21.17
CA PHE A 592 5.90 5.44 20.07
C PHE A 592 6.38 4.92 18.72
N GLY A 593 7.67 4.55 18.61
CA GLY A 593 8.19 3.89 17.43
C GLY A 593 7.42 2.63 17.06
N MET A 594 7.09 1.80 18.05
CA MET A 594 6.27 0.59 17.83
C MET A 594 4.82 0.88 17.42
N MET A 595 4.28 2.04 17.75
CA MET A 595 2.90 2.42 17.41
C MET A 595 2.82 3.20 16.08
N LEU A 596 3.95 3.69 15.58
CA LEU A 596 4.05 4.45 14.35
C LEU A 596 4.59 3.56 13.21
N PRO A 597 4.26 3.83 11.93
CA PRO A 597 4.92 3.16 10.81
C PRO A 597 6.43 3.33 10.91
N GLY A 598 7.19 2.29 10.53
CA GLY A 598 8.65 2.31 10.63
C GLY A 598 9.26 3.55 9.99
N ILE A 599 10.22 4.16 10.68
CA ILE A 599 10.90 5.42 10.26
C ILE A 599 11.53 5.27 8.87
N GLU A 600 11.99 4.07 8.51
CA GLU A 600 12.56 3.76 7.19
C GLU A 600 11.55 3.86 6.04
N SER A 601 10.25 3.75 6.32
CA SER A 601 9.17 3.88 5.33
C SER A 601 8.68 5.32 5.16
N VAL A 602 9.10 6.24 6.04
CA VAL A 602 8.72 7.65 6.03
C VAL A 602 9.86 8.48 5.47
N ASP A 603 9.61 9.15 4.36
CA ASP A 603 10.56 10.08 3.77
C ASP A 603 10.49 11.40 4.54
N PHE A 604 11.44 11.60 5.48
CA PHE A 604 11.52 12.79 6.31
C PHE A 604 12.26 13.93 5.59
N GLU A 605 11.66 14.48 4.55
CA GLU A 605 11.93 15.88 4.27
C GLU A 605 11.01 16.70 5.17
N PHE A 606 11.57 17.54 6.04
CA PHE A 606 10.86 18.32 7.07
C PHE A 606 9.87 19.37 6.51
N ASP A 607 9.34 19.16 5.34
CA ASP A 607 8.26 19.95 4.77
C ASP A 607 6.94 19.18 4.92
N THR A 608 6.03 19.71 5.76
CA THR A 608 4.72 19.13 6.01
C THR A 608 3.87 18.97 4.74
N GLN A 609 4.27 19.58 3.64
CA GLN A 609 3.59 19.49 2.34
C GLN A 609 4.09 18.31 1.47
N THR A 610 5.07 17.53 1.93
CA THR A 610 5.73 16.48 1.12
C THR A 610 5.73 15.09 1.72
N LEU A 611 4.87 14.81 2.70
CA LEU A 611 4.76 13.49 3.32
C LEU A 611 4.27 12.43 2.32
N ASN A 612 4.95 11.29 2.26
CA ASN A 612 4.46 10.12 1.53
C ASN A 612 3.26 9.46 2.25
N ALA A 613 2.65 8.44 1.64
CA ALA A 613 1.51 7.73 2.24
C ALA A 613 1.80 7.15 3.64
N ALA A 614 3.02 6.69 3.89
CA ALA A 614 3.45 6.23 5.21
C ALA A 614 3.55 7.40 6.20
N GLY A 615 3.97 8.56 5.74
CA GLY A 615 4.03 9.80 6.53
C GLY A 615 2.64 10.28 6.96
N GLU A 616 1.63 10.14 6.12
CA GLU A 616 0.24 10.46 6.46
C GLU A 616 -0.29 9.57 7.59
N VAL A 617 -0.10 8.25 7.48
CA VAL A 617 -0.45 7.30 8.53
C VAL A 617 0.34 7.59 9.81
N PHE A 618 1.62 7.99 9.67
CA PHE A 618 2.46 8.40 10.78
C PHE A 618 1.85 9.61 11.52
N VAL A 619 1.54 10.70 10.80
CA VAL A 619 0.94 11.91 11.39
C VAL A 619 -0.41 11.62 12.03
N GLN A 620 -1.27 10.85 11.39
CA GLN A 620 -2.56 10.45 11.94
C GLN A 620 -2.40 9.66 13.25
N ARG A 621 -1.51 8.67 13.28
CA ARG A 621 -1.23 7.90 14.50
C ARG A 621 -0.58 8.73 15.58
N LEU A 622 0.36 9.61 15.19
CA LEU A 622 0.98 10.56 16.12
C LEU A 622 -0.07 11.48 16.76
N ALA A 623 -1.03 11.99 15.97
CA ALA A 623 -2.13 12.81 16.49
C ALA A 623 -3.00 12.03 17.50
N TRP A 624 -3.33 10.76 17.21
CA TRP A 624 -4.02 9.88 18.16
C TRP A 624 -3.21 9.64 19.44
N LEU A 625 -1.89 9.44 19.33
CA LEU A 625 -1.00 9.25 20.47
C LEU A 625 -0.89 10.53 21.31
N CYS A 626 -0.67 11.67 20.67
CA CYS A 626 -0.64 12.97 21.37
C CYS A 626 -1.97 13.26 22.07
N GLY A 627 -3.09 13.01 21.39
CA GLY A 627 -4.43 13.15 21.99
C GLY A 627 -4.63 12.23 23.19
N SER A 628 -4.23 10.97 23.09
CA SER A 628 -4.32 10.01 24.20
C SER A 628 -3.37 10.36 25.36
N LEU A 629 -2.19 10.91 25.06
CA LEU A 629 -1.25 11.40 26.08
C LEU A 629 -1.84 12.58 26.86
N VAL A 630 -2.40 13.57 26.15
CA VAL A 630 -3.07 14.72 26.77
C VAL A 630 -4.26 14.24 27.62
N LEU A 631 -5.07 13.33 27.08
CA LEU A 631 -6.19 12.75 27.81
C LEU A 631 -5.72 11.95 29.04
N SER A 632 -4.58 11.25 28.95
CA SER A 632 -3.97 10.54 30.07
C SER A 632 -3.54 11.53 31.16
N ILE A 633 -2.89 12.63 30.81
CA ILE A 633 -2.46 13.67 31.75
C ILE A 633 -3.68 14.28 32.45
N ILE A 634 -4.73 14.61 31.71
CA ILE A 634 -6.00 15.13 32.28
C ILE A 634 -6.62 14.07 33.20
N GLY A 635 -6.71 12.82 32.73
CA GLY A 635 -7.24 11.70 33.52
C GLY A 635 -6.45 11.49 34.83
N ILE A 636 -5.14 11.52 34.77
CA ILE A 636 -4.25 11.43 35.91
C ILE A 636 -4.49 12.60 36.87
N ALA A 637 -4.60 13.83 36.39
CA ALA A 637 -4.85 15.01 37.22
C ALA A 637 -6.22 14.92 37.92
N LEU A 638 -7.26 14.50 37.21
CA LEU A 638 -8.59 14.29 37.77
C LEU A 638 -8.60 13.14 38.78
N LEU A 639 -7.95 12.02 38.46
CA LEU A 639 -7.82 10.87 39.35
C LEU A 639 -7.09 11.26 40.66
N SER A 640 -5.95 11.96 40.51
CA SER A 640 -5.17 12.44 41.64
C SER A 640 -5.99 13.38 42.56
N ARG A 641 -6.76 14.29 41.96
CA ARG A 641 -7.51 15.30 42.72
C ARG A 641 -8.79 14.79 43.37
N TYR A 642 -9.51 13.91 42.68
CA TYR A 642 -10.86 13.52 43.09
C TYR A 642 -10.99 12.06 43.50
N ALA A 643 -10.42 11.13 42.73
CA ALA A 643 -10.64 9.71 42.93
C ALA A 643 -9.72 9.11 43.99
N LEU A 644 -8.40 9.37 43.93
CA LEU A 644 -7.46 8.82 44.91
C LEU A 644 -7.79 9.21 46.34
N PRO A 645 -8.14 10.48 46.68
CA PRO A 645 -8.57 10.84 48.00
C PRO A 645 -9.89 10.17 48.46
N ALA A 646 -10.82 9.97 47.51
CA ALA A 646 -12.10 9.28 47.80
C ALA A 646 -11.90 7.78 48.07
N PHE A 647 -10.96 7.13 47.37
CA PHE A 647 -10.63 5.72 47.58
C PHE A 647 -9.72 5.47 48.79
N ALA A 648 -9.01 6.47 49.29
CA ALA A 648 -8.14 6.36 50.48
C ALA A 648 -8.93 5.86 51.74
N GLY A 649 -10.23 6.14 51.82
CA GLY A 649 -11.09 5.66 52.88
C GLY A 649 -11.55 4.20 52.74
N PHE A 650 -11.39 3.58 51.57
CA PHE A 650 -11.88 2.22 51.32
C PHE A 650 -10.77 1.15 51.23
N THR A 651 -9.52 1.57 51.11
CA THR A 651 -8.41 0.62 50.99
C THR A 651 -7.22 1.03 51.86
N PRO A 652 -6.66 0.11 52.69
CA PRO A 652 -5.46 0.39 53.47
C PRO A 652 -4.19 0.53 52.60
N LEU A 653 -4.34 0.48 51.28
CA LEU A 653 -3.24 0.50 50.29
C LEU A 653 -2.84 1.93 49.86
N ILE A 654 -3.61 2.94 50.18
CA ILE A 654 -3.28 4.34 49.89
C ILE A 654 -2.85 4.98 51.21
N LEU A 655 -1.60 5.34 51.32
CA LEU A 655 -1.13 6.22 52.39
C LEU A 655 -1.87 7.56 52.23
N ALA A 656 -2.90 7.77 53.02
CA ALA A 656 -3.45 9.11 53.23
C ALA A 656 -2.30 9.95 53.78
N GLY A 657 -1.84 10.92 53.03
CA GLY A 657 -0.96 11.94 53.59
C GLY A 657 -1.73 12.52 54.81
N SER A 658 -1.13 12.43 55.99
CA SER A 658 -1.69 13.10 57.15
C SER A 658 -1.69 14.60 56.82
N GLU A 659 -2.86 15.12 56.40
CA GLU A 659 -3.05 16.56 56.53
C GLU A 659 -2.97 16.82 58.04
N GLU A 660 -1.95 17.54 58.44
CA GLU A 660 -1.87 18.10 59.82
C GLU A 660 -3.05 19.04 60.03
N ASN A 661 -4.12 18.46 60.49
CA ASN A 661 -5.31 19.22 60.82
C ASN A 661 -5.02 19.88 62.18
N LYS A 662 -4.62 21.15 62.13
CA LYS A 662 -4.35 21.94 63.34
C LYS A 662 -5.51 21.93 64.35
N ASP A 663 -6.71 21.63 63.89
CA ASP A 663 -7.92 21.57 64.72
C ASP A 663 -8.09 20.24 65.48
N GLU A 664 -7.38 19.17 65.07
CA GLU A 664 -7.42 17.85 65.73
C GLU A 664 -6.21 17.62 66.70
N GLY A 665 -5.41 18.63 67.00
CA GLY A 665 -4.40 18.57 68.05
C GLY A 665 -3.14 17.77 67.79
N TYR A 666 -2.84 17.45 66.51
CA TYR A 666 -1.54 16.89 66.13
C TYR A 666 -0.49 17.99 66.06
N VAL A 667 0.06 18.30 67.26
CA VAL A 667 1.28 19.12 67.35
C VAL A 667 2.42 18.13 67.55
N SER A 668 3.39 18.12 66.63
CA SER A 668 4.66 17.42 66.81
C SER A 668 5.43 18.16 67.89
N GLY A 669 5.20 17.81 69.14
CA GLY A 669 5.81 18.46 70.27
C GLY A 669 4.91 18.44 71.50
N ILE A 670 5.41 18.87 72.62
CA ILE A 670 4.71 18.99 73.89
C ILE A 670 3.53 19.98 73.70
N ASP A 671 2.31 19.59 74.09
CA ASP A 671 1.14 20.46 74.00
C ASP A 671 1.42 21.80 74.75
N PRO A 672 1.30 22.95 74.04
CA PRO A 672 1.59 24.25 74.63
C PRO A 672 0.77 24.54 75.89
N LYS A 673 -0.41 23.91 76.05
CA LYS A 673 -1.25 24.02 77.24
C LYS A 673 -0.66 23.33 78.49
N THR A 674 0.32 22.40 78.24
CA THR A 674 0.96 21.68 79.37
C THR A 674 2.25 22.34 79.80
N LEU A 675 2.72 23.35 79.09
CA LEU A 675 3.93 24.11 79.37
C LEU A 675 3.63 25.24 80.42
N PRO A 676 4.64 25.58 81.24
CA PRO A 676 4.49 26.61 82.22
C PRO A 676 4.31 27.99 81.57
N GLN A 677 3.35 28.76 82.05
CA GLN A 677 3.05 30.12 81.55
C GLN A 677 4.26 31.06 81.77
N PRO A 678 4.49 32.06 80.87
CA PRO A 678 5.44 33.10 81.10
C PRO A 678 5.22 33.80 82.49
N GLY A 679 6.27 34.04 83.21
CA GLY A 679 6.23 34.65 84.52
C GLY A 679 6.27 33.67 85.70
N VAL A 680 6.08 32.35 85.48
CA VAL A 680 6.10 31.34 86.58
C VAL A 680 7.57 31.11 86.98
N GLU A 681 7.80 30.91 88.25
CA GLU A 681 9.12 30.69 88.86
C GLU A 681 9.39 29.21 89.04
N GLY A 682 10.69 28.85 88.93
CA GLY A 682 11.16 27.50 89.06
C GLY A 682 12.64 27.46 89.53
N VAL A 683 13.26 26.30 89.52
CA VAL A 683 14.62 26.05 89.85
C VAL A 683 15.39 25.30 88.77
N ALA A 684 16.59 25.65 88.45
CA ALA A 684 17.42 24.94 87.48
C ALA A 684 17.86 23.58 88.04
N MET A 685 17.42 22.47 87.45
CA MET A 685 17.82 21.10 87.82
C MET A 685 19.17 20.71 87.28
N THR A 686 19.54 21.26 86.14
CA THR A 686 20.88 21.13 85.54
C THR A 686 21.44 22.50 85.24
N THR A 687 22.73 22.60 84.99
CA THR A 687 23.30 23.82 84.45
C THR A 687 22.77 24.08 83.01
N LEU A 688 22.31 25.29 82.74
CA LEU A 688 21.86 25.72 81.41
C LEU A 688 22.98 26.41 80.65
N ARG A 689 23.45 25.85 79.47
CA ARG A 689 24.45 26.35 78.55
C ARG A 689 24.20 26.05 77.07
N PRO A 690 23.42 26.75 76.36
CA PRO A 690 22.26 27.53 76.74
C PRO A 690 21.02 26.62 77.14
N ALA A 691 21.13 25.31 76.91
CA ALA A 691 20.06 24.36 77.20
C ALA A 691 20.28 23.54 78.47
N GLY A 692 19.21 23.15 79.14
CA GLY A 692 19.21 22.34 80.35
C GLY A 692 17.79 21.96 80.78
N LYS A 693 17.68 21.43 82.04
CA LYS A 693 16.40 21.05 82.63
C LYS A 693 16.07 21.93 83.82
N VAL A 694 14.82 22.36 83.90
CA VAL A 694 14.27 23.16 84.98
C VAL A 694 13.10 22.49 85.63
N GLU A 695 12.92 22.65 86.94
CA GLU A 695 11.77 22.20 87.65
C GLU A 695 10.81 23.40 87.95
N ILE A 696 9.56 23.27 87.47
CA ILE A 696 8.57 24.27 87.61
C ILE A 696 7.28 23.54 88.10
N ASN A 697 6.72 23.91 89.20
CA ASN A 697 5.50 23.27 89.80
C ASN A 697 5.64 21.74 89.96
N ARG A 698 6.85 21.25 90.37
CA ARG A 698 7.20 19.81 90.51
C ARG A 698 7.21 19.01 89.23
N LYS A 699 7.26 19.67 88.08
CA LYS A 699 7.41 19.02 86.80
C LYS A 699 8.73 19.49 86.14
N ILE A 700 9.41 18.60 85.43
CA ILE A 700 10.69 18.90 84.78
C ILE A 700 10.41 19.25 83.33
N TYR A 701 10.95 20.36 82.86
CA TYR A 701 10.88 20.83 81.50
C TYR A 701 12.25 21.05 80.90
N ASP A 702 12.39 20.84 79.59
CA ASP A 702 13.56 21.26 78.87
C ASP A 702 13.48 22.79 78.68
N ALA A 703 14.58 23.48 79.06
CA ALA A 703 14.62 24.94 79.02
C ALA A 703 15.93 25.45 78.39
N ILE A 704 15.81 26.61 77.80
CA ILE A 704 16.96 27.35 77.24
C ILE A 704 17.05 28.76 77.85
N THR A 705 18.26 29.26 78.00
CA THR A 705 18.49 30.65 78.40
C THR A 705 18.99 31.47 77.20
N PRO A 706 18.35 32.62 76.87
CA PRO A 706 18.72 33.44 75.72
C PRO A 706 20.02 34.19 75.88
N GLY A 707 20.51 34.29 77.06
CA GLY A 707 21.76 34.94 77.37
C GLY A 707 22.24 34.65 78.79
N GLY A 708 23.48 34.17 78.88
CA GLY A 708 24.09 33.91 80.19
C GLY A 708 24.04 32.44 80.58
N TYR A 709 24.68 32.21 81.71
CA TYR A 709 24.89 30.90 82.29
C TYR A 709 24.07 30.80 83.59
N ILE A 710 23.29 29.77 83.78
CA ILE A 710 22.48 29.51 84.95
C ILE A 710 22.98 28.23 85.59
N GLU A 711 23.50 28.32 86.88
CA GLU A 711 23.92 27.10 87.56
C GLU A 711 22.84 26.29 88.14
N LYS A 712 23.12 25.00 88.37
CA LYS A 712 22.21 24.09 89.03
C LYS A 712 21.80 24.61 90.39
N GLY A 713 20.50 24.63 90.68
CA GLY A 713 19.96 25.10 91.93
C GLY A 713 19.61 26.58 91.98
N GLU A 714 19.93 27.35 90.96
CA GLU A 714 19.56 28.77 90.88
C GLU A 714 18.07 28.95 90.55
N PRO A 715 17.43 29.98 91.17
CA PRO A 715 16.05 30.29 90.83
C PRO A 715 15.92 30.93 89.47
N ILE A 716 14.95 30.45 88.71
CA ILE A 716 14.67 30.92 87.34
C ILE A 716 13.24 31.45 87.24
N LYS A 717 13.03 32.26 86.23
CA LYS A 717 11.67 32.71 85.82
C LYS A 717 11.48 32.47 84.35
N VAL A 718 10.27 31.92 83.98
CA VAL A 718 9.89 31.70 82.58
C VAL A 718 9.71 33.05 81.89
N GLU A 719 10.41 33.29 80.79
CA GLU A 719 10.30 34.51 79.99
C GLU A 719 9.26 34.36 78.91
N ARG A 720 9.43 33.31 78.11
CA ARG A 720 8.52 32.99 77.00
C ARG A 720 8.60 31.50 76.66
N LEU A 721 7.68 31.07 75.77
CA LEU A 721 7.72 29.76 75.15
C LEU A 721 8.16 29.91 73.70
N ASP A 722 9.06 29.06 73.25
CA ASP A 722 9.57 29.08 71.87
C ASP A 722 9.61 27.65 71.33
N GLY A 723 8.71 27.33 70.34
CA GLY A 723 8.71 26.05 69.66
C GLY A 723 8.60 24.81 70.57
N GLY A 724 7.88 24.90 71.71
CA GLY A 724 7.76 23.81 72.68
C GLY A 724 8.84 23.74 73.76
N VAL A 725 9.81 24.65 73.75
CA VAL A 725 10.87 24.76 74.77
C VAL A 725 10.59 25.97 75.66
N VAL A 726 10.87 25.81 76.93
CA VAL A 726 10.72 26.88 77.93
C VAL A 726 11.96 27.79 77.93
N VAL A 727 11.76 29.04 77.61
CA VAL A 727 12.85 30.06 77.70
C VAL A 727 12.86 30.67 79.08
N VAL A 728 13.96 30.56 79.78
CA VAL A 728 14.07 31.02 81.19
C VAL A 728 15.26 32.02 81.42
N ASN A 729 15.03 32.95 82.31
CA ASN A 729 16.07 33.85 82.82
C ASN A 729 16.34 33.67 84.33
N LYS A 730 17.57 34.07 84.77
CA LYS A 730 17.89 34.07 86.17
C LYS A 730 17.07 35.13 86.93
N ARG A 731 16.36 34.71 87.97
CA ARG A 731 15.61 35.66 88.82
C ARG A 731 16.60 36.62 89.51
N LYS A 732 16.49 37.94 89.25
CA LYS A 732 17.21 38.95 90.03
C LYS A 732 16.66 38.94 91.46
N ARG A 733 17.57 38.83 92.45
CA ARG A 733 17.15 39.08 93.83
C ARG A 733 16.84 40.59 93.95
N GLU A 734 15.59 40.88 94.28
CA GLU A 734 15.26 42.21 94.82
C GLU A 734 15.96 42.36 96.15
N GLU A 735 16.91 43.35 96.24
CA GLU A 735 17.52 43.78 97.44
C GLU A 735 16.49 44.60 98.33
#